data_1ef76c6fc53c2cc86b69f460621643bb
#
_entry.id   1ef76c6fc53c2cc86b69f460621643bb
#
_cell.length_a   1.000
_cell.length_b   1.000
_cell.length_c   1.000
_cell.angle_alpha   90.00
_cell.angle_beta   90.00
_cell.angle_gamma   90.00
#
_symmetry.space_group_name_H-M   'P 1'
#
loop_
_entity.id
_entity.type
_entity.pdbx_description
1 polymer ?
#
loop_
_entity_poly.entity_id
_entity_poly.type
_entity_poly.pdbx_seq_one_letter_code
_entity_poly.pdbx_strand_id
1 'polypeptide(L)'
;MSQPGFACAVPEADLRSTIRRVVAAVVLILLAVTPVLAKAKPPFVAEIVSSAADQVTGGDARLHIVVPRITPLQQVEVLVNGVNQADRFTPIAGTETLTGVIDGLVLGENTVVVKQHGNGNGLPEPAILTLTNHPITGPVFSGPHQNPFMCSIQNYGLGQPLVDNPTEGFPVYEVDPYGNPTDVIIGYSMNCSADTLVTYLYQDTDGNFKPYVPGDPRPADMAQTTTMDGLTVDYIVRWERGTINRFLYSIAMLAPFDEGPDDLDTSAWNGKVIYHFQGGVAIGHYQGGPSTSRMLYETGLSRGYAVLYSTGNKTGTHYNLVLGGETALMVKERFVELYDLPVYTVSLGGSGGGIQQYIYGQNHKGLLDAAIPQYSYPDMVTQAVHVGDCELLEFYMDVLDAGNPRWQTWSNRTLVEGLFASDTVSNPYTGTVGATECVMGWRGLAPLALNPVYGAAPGMELYEPLSAVAAIHWTHFDDIRNYVGIGADGYARNYWDNVGVQYGLSAVASGQITPEEFLQLNAVIGGWKQEPDMVQEGSPFYPGSWDPWSARNQIFSVDPLSAPAPRREGDLDAMQAAYESGLVFRGDIDIPVIDWRHYLEAELDMHNTHQSFASRQRIRDFRGDSDNQLIWFTDALGGAQFDQTPEALEVMDEWMMNILANPELGVAGNKPALAVDRCFDTFGTEMAAGDDVWDGILDTDPPGACTAMFPIYGTSRIVAGGTFK
;
A
#
# COMPACT_ATOMS: atom_id res chain seq x y z
N MET A 1 35.00 35.53 21.16
CA MET A 1 35.60 35.81 19.83
C MET A 1 34.75 35.11 18.80
N SER A 2 34.07 35.91 18.05
CA SER A 2 33.06 35.54 17.04
C SER A 2 33.70 35.08 15.75
N GLN A 3 33.13 34.06 15.12
CA GLN A 3 33.05 34.01 13.65
C GLN A 3 31.71 33.41 13.20
N PRO A 4 31.13 33.94 12.16
CA PRO A 4 29.76 33.60 11.75
C PRO A 4 29.74 32.48 10.71
N GLY A 5 28.78 31.54 10.87
CA GLY A 5 28.47 30.53 9.88
C GLY A 5 27.75 31.15 8.68
N PHE A 6 28.21 30.84 7.48
CA PHE A 6 27.52 31.13 6.22
C PHE A 6 26.45 30.06 6.01
N ALA A 7 25.19 30.45 6.15
CA ALA A 7 24.09 29.68 5.63
C ALA A 7 23.96 29.98 4.14
N CYS A 8 24.24 29.03 3.28
CA CYS A 8 23.87 29.07 1.88
C CYS A 8 22.42 28.59 1.77
N ALA A 9 21.47 29.52 1.73
CA ALA A 9 20.11 29.23 1.30
C ALA A 9 20.11 29.10 -0.22
N VAL A 10 19.87 27.90 -0.72
CA VAL A 10 19.48 27.67 -2.11
C VAL A 10 17.96 27.76 -2.13
N PRO A 11 17.35 28.66 -2.93
CA PRO A 11 15.89 28.65 -3.08
C PRO A 11 15.50 27.45 -3.93
N GLU A 12 14.80 26.47 -3.36
CA GLU A 12 14.04 25.49 -4.12
C GLU A 12 12.93 26.23 -4.89
N ALA A 13 13.16 26.39 -6.19
CA ALA A 13 12.12 26.85 -7.09
C ALA A 13 11.14 25.71 -7.32
N ASP A 14 9.92 25.92 -6.92
CA ASP A 14 8.73 25.13 -7.18
C ASP A 14 8.60 24.77 -8.68
N LEU A 15 9.09 23.59 -9.05
CA LEU A 15 9.09 23.11 -10.43
C LEU A 15 7.75 22.46 -10.82
N ARG A 16 6.88 22.20 -9.87
CA ARG A 16 5.67 21.37 -10.05
C ARG A 16 4.39 22.18 -10.31
N SER A 17 4.31 23.42 -9.83
CA SER A 17 3.22 24.34 -10.22
C SER A 17 3.40 24.88 -11.64
N THR A 18 4.59 24.71 -12.21
CA THR A 18 4.96 25.24 -13.52
C THR A 18 4.47 24.34 -14.67
N ILE A 19 4.37 23.03 -14.50
CA ILE A 19 4.02 22.13 -15.61
C ILE A 19 2.52 22.20 -15.94
N ARG A 20 1.63 22.27 -14.94
CA ARG A 20 0.18 22.49 -15.22
C ARG A 20 -0.18 23.92 -15.61
N ARG A 21 0.65 24.91 -15.27
CA ARG A 21 0.46 26.33 -15.70
C ARG A 21 1.12 26.67 -17.03
N VAL A 22 2.07 25.88 -17.51
CA VAL A 22 2.78 26.13 -18.77
C VAL A 22 1.90 25.82 -19.98
N VAL A 23 0.95 24.90 -19.90
CA VAL A 23 0.01 24.65 -21.01
C VAL A 23 -1.00 25.80 -21.19
N ALA A 24 -1.33 26.54 -20.14
CA ALA A 24 -2.26 27.70 -20.24
C ALA A 24 -1.56 29.05 -20.44
N ALA A 25 -0.29 29.22 -20.09
CA ALA A 25 0.42 30.50 -20.10
C ALA A 25 1.30 30.73 -21.33
N VAL A 26 1.61 29.73 -22.15
CA VAL A 26 2.39 29.91 -23.40
C VAL A 26 1.55 30.53 -24.53
N VAL A 27 0.23 30.65 -24.36
CA VAL A 27 -0.65 31.27 -25.38
C VAL A 27 -0.75 32.78 -25.26
N LEU A 28 -0.22 33.47 -24.24
CA LEU A 28 -0.54 34.87 -23.96
C LEU A 28 0.64 35.87 -23.93
N ILE A 29 1.88 35.52 -24.27
CA ILE A 29 3.00 36.47 -24.37
C ILE A 29 3.75 36.29 -25.70
N LEU A 30 3.11 36.65 -26.82
CA LEU A 30 3.80 36.91 -28.11
C LEU A 30 2.93 37.79 -29.03
N LEU A 31 2.54 38.96 -28.53
CA LEU A 31 1.97 40.02 -29.37
C LEU A 31 2.72 41.31 -29.12
N ALA A 32 3.84 41.48 -29.78
CA ALA A 32 4.37 42.75 -30.30
C ALA A 32 5.86 42.64 -30.68
N VAL A 33 6.16 42.22 -31.88
CA VAL A 33 7.18 42.80 -32.77
C VAL A 33 7.11 42.02 -34.09
N THR A 34 6.67 42.65 -35.14
CA THR A 34 6.70 42.07 -36.48
C THR A 34 8.10 42.17 -37.08
N PRO A 35 8.66 41.05 -37.53
CA PRO A 35 8.83 40.77 -38.94
C PRO A 35 7.99 39.57 -39.36
N VAL A 36 7.69 39.44 -40.64
CA VAL A 36 6.94 38.33 -41.22
C VAL A 36 7.71 37.02 -40.97
N LEU A 37 7.54 36.45 -39.76
CA LEU A 37 7.85 35.09 -39.48
C LEU A 37 6.66 34.27 -39.98
N ALA A 38 6.88 33.35 -40.91
CA ALA A 38 5.94 32.29 -41.22
C ALA A 38 5.45 31.76 -39.87
N LYS A 39 4.12 31.81 -39.58
CA LYS A 39 3.56 31.25 -38.36
C LYS A 39 4.03 29.81 -38.29
N ALA A 40 4.91 29.51 -37.33
CA ALA A 40 5.26 28.12 -37.03
C ALA A 40 3.94 27.37 -36.80
N LYS A 41 3.78 26.25 -37.48
CA LYS A 41 2.62 25.40 -37.30
C LYS A 41 2.71 24.81 -35.89
N PRO A 42 1.58 24.65 -35.16
CA PRO A 42 1.61 23.97 -33.86
C PRO A 42 2.23 22.57 -34.02
N PRO A 43 3.14 22.14 -33.12
CA PRO A 43 3.76 20.83 -33.15
C PRO A 43 2.74 19.72 -32.81
N PHE A 44 3.07 18.48 -33.12
CA PHE A 44 2.45 17.33 -32.48
C PHE A 44 2.85 17.31 -31.00
N VAL A 45 1.92 16.90 -30.14
CA VAL A 45 2.21 16.55 -28.73
C VAL A 45 1.79 15.12 -28.52
N ALA A 46 2.69 14.29 -28.00
CA ALA A 46 2.40 12.91 -27.67
C ALA A 46 2.83 12.64 -26.23
N GLU A 47 2.03 11.90 -25.51
CA GLU A 47 2.23 11.56 -24.11
C GLU A 47 1.90 10.08 -23.88
N ILE A 48 2.72 9.38 -23.09
CA ILE A 48 2.39 8.06 -22.56
C ILE A 48 1.46 8.29 -21.38
N VAL A 49 0.31 7.61 -21.37
CA VAL A 49 -0.71 7.79 -20.33
C VAL A 49 -0.90 6.55 -19.46
N SER A 50 -0.38 5.39 -19.89
CA SER A 50 -0.44 4.16 -19.09
C SER A 50 0.60 4.12 -17.97
N SER A 51 1.79 4.70 -18.20
CA SER A 51 2.90 4.71 -17.23
C SER A 51 3.84 5.90 -17.44
N ALA A 52 4.87 6.02 -16.60
CA ALA A 52 5.98 6.94 -16.89
C ALA A 52 6.83 6.39 -18.03
N ALA A 53 7.43 7.27 -18.83
CA ALA A 53 8.19 6.88 -20.02
C ALA A 53 9.39 5.95 -19.76
N ASP A 54 9.95 6.01 -18.57
CA ASP A 54 11.06 5.17 -18.10
C ASP A 54 10.62 3.92 -17.33
N GLN A 55 9.30 3.65 -17.24
CA GLN A 55 8.70 2.59 -16.42
C GLN A 55 7.65 1.77 -17.20
N VAL A 56 7.70 1.78 -18.52
CA VAL A 56 6.79 0.97 -19.35
C VAL A 56 7.10 -0.51 -19.16
N THR A 57 6.07 -1.36 -19.14
CA THR A 57 6.23 -2.80 -18.96
C THR A 57 5.44 -3.62 -20.00
N GLY A 58 5.81 -4.88 -20.21
CA GLY A 58 5.01 -5.81 -21.00
C GLY A 58 5.15 -5.70 -22.52
N GLY A 59 5.72 -4.60 -23.04
CA GLY A 59 5.96 -4.45 -24.48
C GLY A 59 4.92 -3.63 -25.22
N ASP A 60 3.99 -3.00 -24.52
CA ASP A 60 2.95 -2.10 -25.03
C ASP A 60 2.87 -0.82 -24.19
N ALA A 61 2.18 0.19 -24.68
CA ALA A 61 1.91 1.42 -23.93
C ALA A 61 0.75 2.19 -24.59
N ARG A 62 -0.11 2.82 -23.76
CA ARG A 62 -1.15 3.70 -24.27
C ARG A 62 -0.64 5.12 -24.42
N LEU A 63 -0.94 5.72 -25.56
CA LEU A 63 -0.59 7.11 -25.87
C LEU A 63 -1.81 7.97 -26.14
N HIS A 64 -1.72 9.22 -25.70
CA HIS A 64 -2.55 10.34 -26.19
C HIS A 64 -1.72 11.23 -27.12
N ILE A 65 -2.29 11.56 -28.29
CA ILE A 65 -1.63 12.37 -29.32
C ILE A 65 -2.51 13.55 -29.66
N VAL A 66 -2.08 14.77 -29.32
CA VAL A 66 -2.73 16.01 -29.76
C VAL A 66 -2.27 16.30 -31.20
N VAL A 67 -3.21 16.25 -32.13
CA VAL A 67 -2.97 16.45 -33.55
C VAL A 67 -3.19 17.92 -33.91
N PRO A 68 -2.21 18.58 -34.58
CA PRO A 68 -2.40 19.94 -35.05
C PRO A 68 -3.62 20.06 -35.99
N ARG A 69 -4.51 21.02 -35.76
CA ARG A 69 -5.78 21.25 -36.52
C ARG A 69 -5.65 21.24 -38.04
N ILE A 70 -4.46 21.55 -38.52
CA ILE A 70 -4.16 21.63 -39.96
C ILE A 70 -3.79 20.27 -40.56
N THR A 71 -3.61 19.21 -39.71
CA THR A 71 -3.23 17.88 -40.13
C THR A 71 -4.47 16.99 -40.22
N PRO A 72 -4.81 16.46 -41.39
CA PRO A 72 -5.83 15.43 -41.50
C PRO A 72 -5.43 14.19 -40.71
N LEU A 73 -6.34 13.61 -39.93
CA LEU A 73 -6.07 12.43 -39.08
C LEU A 73 -5.50 11.25 -39.88
N GLN A 74 -5.95 11.09 -41.14
CA GLN A 74 -5.48 10.01 -42.04
C GLN A 74 -4.04 10.21 -42.51
N GLN A 75 -3.42 11.35 -42.22
CA GLN A 75 -2.02 11.67 -42.56
C GLN A 75 -1.10 11.59 -41.33
N VAL A 76 -1.62 11.19 -40.19
CA VAL A 76 -0.80 10.96 -38.98
C VAL A 76 -0.06 9.62 -39.12
N GLU A 77 1.22 9.62 -38.87
CA GLU A 77 2.06 8.43 -38.72
C GLU A 77 2.52 8.34 -37.27
N VAL A 78 2.41 7.15 -36.70
CA VAL A 78 2.95 6.79 -35.37
C VAL A 78 3.98 5.70 -35.58
N LEU A 79 5.25 6.06 -35.53
CA LEU A 79 6.36 5.13 -35.82
C LEU A 79 6.98 4.64 -34.52
N VAL A 80 6.78 3.37 -34.22
CA VAL A 80 7.42 2.66 -33.07
C VAL A 80 8.64 1.93 -33.62
N ASN A 81 9.83 2.33 -33.22
CA ASN A 81 11.10 1.80 -33.74
C ASN A 81 11.13 1.74 -35.28
N GLY A 82 10.46 2.72 -35.93
CA GLY A 82 10.36 2.83 -37.39
C GLY A 82 9.17 2.09 -38.00
N VAL A 83 8.37 1.31 -37.28
CA VAL A 83 7.16 0.63 -37.75
C VAL A 83 5.94 1.51 -37.52
N ASN A 84 5.15 1.77 -38.55
CA ASN A 84 3.94 2.60 -38.43
C ASN A 84 2.78 1.81 -37.81
N GLN A 85 2.19 2.35 -36.76
CA GLN A 85 1.05 1.80 -36.00
C GLN A 85 -0.12 2.78 -35.92
N ALA A 86 -0.22 3.74 -36.85
CA ALA A 86 -1.27 4.76 -36.81
C ALA A 86 -2.72 4.19 -36.91
N ASP A 87 -2.88 3.00 -37.44
CA ASP A 87 -4.15 2.27 -37.53
C ASP A 87 -4.72 1.81 -36.18
N ARG A 88 -3.90 1.83 -35.13
CA ARG A 88 -4.31 1.50 -33.76
C ARG A 88 -4.92 2.70 -33.00
N PHE A 89 -4.91 3.88 -33.62
CA PHE A 89 -5.31 5.10 -32.97
C PHE A 89 -6.69 5.57 -33.44
N THR A 90 -7.54 5.93 -32.46
CA THR A 90 -8.90 6.45 -32.68
C THR A 90 -9.04 7.84 -32.07
N PRO A 91 -9.90 8.72 -32.67
CA PRO A 91 -10.15 10.03 -32.10
C PRO A 91 -10.94 9.95 -30.79
N ILE A 92 -10.50 10.71 -29.78
CA ILE A 92 -11.32 10.98 -28.59
C ILE A 92 -12.42 11.99 -28.99
N ALA A 93 -13.68 11.61 -28.81
CA ALA A 93 -14.83 12.39 -29.23
C ALA A 93 -14.81 13.82 -28.68
N GLY A 94 -15.03 14.82 -29.55
CA GLY A 94 -15.06 16.23 -29.16
C GLY A 94 -13.70 16.89 -28.92
N THR A 95 -12.60 16.18 -29.17
CA THR A 95 -11.22 16.67 -28.99
C THR A 95 -10.42 16.59 -30.30
N GLU A 96 -9.19 17.10 -30.29
CA GLU A 96 -8.18 16.93 -31.34
C GLU A 96 -7.14 15.86 -30.95
N THR A 97 -7.49 14.98 -30.02
CA THR A 97 -6.61 13.96 -29.47
C THR A 97 -6.95 12.59 -30.06
N LEU A 98 -5.92 11.85 -30.44
CA LEU A 98 -5.99 10.43 -30.75
C LEU A 98 -5.58 9.64 -29.50
N THR A 99 -6.24 8.54 -29.20
CA THR A 99 -5.84 7.54 -28.21
C THR A 99 -5.60 6.19 -28.89
N GLY A 100 -4.61 5.45 -28.42
CA GLY A 100 -4.31 4.11 -28.92
C GLY A 100 -3.19 3.46 -28.15
N VAL A 101 -3.08 2.15 -28.29
CA VAL A 101 -2.03 1.33 -27.67
C VAL A 101 -1.00 0.92 -28.73
N ILE A 102 0.25 1.35 -28.53
CA ILE A 102 1.38 0.85 -29.30
C ILE A 102 1.86 -0.47 -28.73
N ASP A 103 2.40 -1.35 -29.57
CA ASP A 103 2.97 -2.63 -29.17
C ASP A 103 4.33 -2.90 -29.83
N GLY A 104 4.91 -4.09 -29.54
CA GLY A 104 6.18 -4.52 -30.14
C GLY A 104 7.38 -3.75 -29.60
N LEU A 105 7.27 -3.19 -28.39
CA LEU A 105 8.41 -2.59 -27.70
C LEU A 105 9.42 -3.66 -27.32
N VAL A 106 10.68 -3.40 -27.61
CA VAL A 106 11.78 -4.28 -27.17
C VAL A 106 12.19 -3.93 -25.73
N LEU A 107 12.78 -4.86 -25.02
CA LEU A 107 13.34 -4.57 -23.69
C LEU A 107 14.42 -3.48 -23.79
N GLY A 108 14.38 -2.51 -22.87
CA GLY A 108 15.22 -1.34 -22.87
C GLY A 108 14.64 -0.18 -23.67
N GLU A 109 15.51 0.62 -24.27
CA GLU A 109 15.15 1.89 -24.91
C GLU A 109 14.41 1.68 -26.24
N ASN A 110 13.32 2.40 -26.45
CA ASN A 110 12.50 2.44 -27.64
C ASN A 110 12.24 3.89 -28.06
N THR A 111 12.00 4.12 -29.35
CA THR A 111 11.68 5.45 -29.88
C THR A 111 10.31 5.44 -30.56
N VAL A 112 9.46 6.40 -30.17
CA VAL A 112 8.18 6.67 -30.82
C VAL A 112 8.24 8.02 -31.50
N VAL A 113 7.92 8.07 -32.81
CA VAL A 113 7.88 9.31 -33.57
C VAL A 113 6.47 9.52 -34.13
N VAL A 114 5.84 10.63 -33.71
CA VAL A 114 4.53 11.03 -34.23
C VAL A 114 4.70 12.21 -35.18
N LYS A 115 4.27 12.07 -36.42
CA LYS A 115 4.44 13.07 -37.45
C LYS A 115 3.34 13.05 -38.51
N GLN A 116 3.27 14.08 -39.35
CA GLN A 116 2.46 14.06 -40.55
C GLN A 116 3.19 13.33 -41.68
N HIS A 117 2.48 12.48 -42.41
CA HIS A 117 3.01 11.81 -43.62
C HIS A 117 3.48 12.82 -44.64
N GLY A 118 4.64 12.58 -45.24
CA GLY A 118 5.23 13.39 -46.31
C GLY A 118 6.56 14.04 -45.92
N ASN A 119 7.24 14.55 -46.95
CA ASN A 119 8.55 15.23 -46.85
C ASN A 119 8.40 16.63 -47.43
N GLY A 120 8.09 17.63 -46.62
CA GLY A 120 7.94 19.00 -47.15
C GLY A 120 8.28 20.09 -46.13
N ASN A 121 8.84 21.20 -46.61
CA ASN A 121 8.98 22.40 -45.82
C ASN A 121 7.57 22.91 -45.47
N GLY A 122 7.27 22.99 -44.18
CA GLY A 122 5.98 23.50 -43.69
C GLY A 122 5.05 22.43 -43.12
N LEU A 123 5.49 21.22 -42.87
CA LEU A 123 4.79 20.25 -41.98
C LEU A 123 4.92 20.67 -40.50
N PRO A 124 3.98 20.29 -39.63
CA PRO A 124 4.14 20.41 -38.18
C PRO A 124 5.41 19.71 -37.70
N GLU A 125 6.01 20.20 -36.63
CA GLU A 125 7.13 19.52 -35.99
C GLU A 125 6.66 18.17 -35.41
N PRO A 126 7.43 17.09 -35.61
CA PRO A 126 7.09 15.79 -35.03
C PRO A 126 7.25 15.80 -33.51
N ALA A 127 6.43 15.02 -32.79
CA ALA A 127 6.70 14.61 -31.44
C ALA A 127 7.63 13.38 -31.45
N ILE A 128 8.63 13.38 -30.59
CA ILE A 128 9.56 12.25 -30.40
C ILE A 128 9.58 11.90 -28.93
N LEU A 129 9.24 10.64 -28.63
CA LEU A 129 9.30 10.08 -27.28
C LEU A 129 10.39 9.00 -27.24
N THR A 130 11.16 9.01 -26.17
CA THR A 130 12.02 7.88 -25.79
C THR A 130 11.39 7.21 -24.58
N LEU A 131 11.20 5.92 -24.61
CA LEU A 131 10.65 5.16 -23.51
C LEU A 131 11.50 3.91 -23.23
N THR A 132 11.51 3.49 -21.97
CA THR A 132 12.20 2.29 -21.52
C THR A 132 11.16 1.22 -21.19
N ASN A 133 11.21 0.08 -21.90
CA ASN A 133 10.35 -1.05 -21.64
C ASN A 133 11.04 -2.08 -20.76
N HIS A 134 10.37 -2.51 -19.70
CA HIS A 134 10.82 -3.52 -18.74
C HIS A 134 10.03 -4.83 -18.90
N PRO A 135 10.56 -5.96 -18.39
CA PRO A 135 9.79 -7.22 -18.40
C PRO A 135 8.50 -7.07 -17.57
N ILE A 136 7.42 -7.70 -18.03
CA ILE A 136 6.16 -7.79 -17.26
C ILE A 136 6.34 -8.52 -15.92
N THR A 137 7.39 -9.31 -15.78
CA THR A 137 7.78 -9.98 -14.54
C THR A 137 8.53 -9.08 -13.57
N GLY A 138 8.88 -7.85 -13.97
CA GLY A 138 9.74 -6.94 -13.22
C GLY A 138 11.21 -7.39 -13.17
N PRO A 139 12.05 -6.77 -12.36
CA PRO A 139 11.77 -5.51 -11.67
C PRO A 139 11.89 -4.30 -12.61
N VAL A 140 11.23 -3.20 -12.25
CA VAL A 140 11.39 -1.89 -12.90
C VAL A 140 12.41 -1.03 -12.14
N PHE A 141 12.13 -0.77 -10.85
CA PHE A 141 12.99 0.03 -9.96
C PHE A 141 13.17 -0.57 -8.56
N SER A 142 12.43 -1.63 -8.20
CA SER A 142 12.48 -2.22 -6.85
C SER A 142 13.77 -3.00 -6.56
N GLY A 143 14.65 -3.12 -7.55
CA GLY A 143 15.90 -3.87 -7.45
C GLY A 143 15.73 -5.38 -7.66
N PRO A 144 16.79 -6.18 -7.43
CA PRO A 144 16.75 -7.60 -7.71
C PRO A 144 15.62 -8.31 -6.97
N HIS A 145 14.89 -9.19 -7.67
CA HIS A 145 13.87 -10.03 -7.08
C HIS A 145 14.43 -10.97 -6.00
N GLN A 146 13.62 -11.21 -4.96
CA GLN A 146 13.91 -12.24 -3.97
C GLN A 146 13.95 -13.63 -4.61
N ASN A 147 14.94 -14.42 -4.26
CA ASN A 147 15.06 -15.82 -4.58
C ASN A 147 15.57 -16.57 -3.34
N PRO A 148 15.10 -17.81 -3.10
CA PRO A 148 14.07 -18.55 -3.82
C PRO A 148 12.69 -17.86 -3.72
N PHE A 149 11.75 -18.25 -4.62
CA PHE A 149 10.41 -17.69 -4.65
C PHE A 149 9.38 -18.78 -4.96
N MET A 150 8.38 -18.93 -4.09
CA MET A 150 7.39 -19.99 -4.21
C MET A 150 6.18 -19.53 -5.04
N CYS A 151 5.81 -20.34 -6.04
CA CYS A 151 4.61 -20.14 -6.84
C CYS A 151 3.37 -20.66 -6.14
N SER A 152 2.23 -20.00 -6.33
CA SER A 152 0.94 -20.40 -5.78
C SER A 152 -0.21 -20.37 -6.82
N ILE A 153 0.07 -20.06 -8.08
CA ILE A 153 -0.94 -19.86 -9.13
C ILE A 153 -1.84 -21.05 -9.36
N GLN A 154 -1.31 -22.26 -9.21
CA GLN A 154 -2.06 -23.50 -9.39
C GLN A 154 -3.26 -23.63 -8.43
N ASN A 155 -3.17 -23.03 -7.25
CA ASN A 155 -4.23 -23.04 -6.26
C ASN A 155 -5.39 -22.10 -6.60
N TYR A 156 -5.25 -21.29 -7.70
CA TYR A 156 -6.20 -20.23 -8.05
C TYR A 156 -6.75 -20.35 -9.48
N GLY A 157 -6.65 -21.56 -10.06
CA GLY A 157 -7.22 -21.89 -11.35
C GLY A 157 -6.51 -21.27 -12.55
N LEU A 158 -5.24 -20.85 -12.37
CA LEU A 158 -4.39 -20.36 -13.47
C LEU A 158 -3.43 -21.43 -14.04
N GLY A 159 -3.61 -22.70 -13.63
CA GLY A 159 -2.78 -23.80 -14.09
C GLY A 159 -1.42 -23.88 -13.39
N GLN A 160 -0.44 -24.48 -14.08
CA GLN A 160 0.95 -24.54 -13.64
C GLN A 160 1.68 -23.24 -14.04
N PRO A 161 2.73 -22.82 -13.31
CA PRO A 161 3.56 -21.72 -13.77
C PRO A 161 4.26 -22.04 -15.10
N LEU A 162 4.53 -21.01 -15.86
CA LEU A 162 5.31 -21.14 -17.10
C LEU A 162 6.76 -21.52 -16.78
N VAL A 163 7.31 -22.46 -17.54
CA VAL A 163 8.72 -22.85 -17.42
C VAL A 163 9.59 -21.73 -17.98
N ASP A 164 10.46 -21.17 -17.15
CA ASP A 164 11.41 -20.12 -17.52
C ASP A 164 12.86 -20.46 -17.14
N ASN A 165 13.08 -21.60 -16.45
CA ASN A 165 14.40 -22.07 -16.05
C ASN A 165 14.48 -23.61 -16.17
N PRO A 166 15.60 -24.17 -16.67
CA PRO A 166 15.73 -25.62 -16.83
C PRO A 166 16.10 -26.36 -15.55
N THR A 167 16.66 -25.71 -14.52
CA THR A 167 17.31 -26.38 -13.39
C THR A 167 17.01 -25.79 -12.01
N GLU A 168 16.56 -24.55 -11.93
CA GLU A 168 16.40 -23.82 -10.66
C GLU A 168 15.07 -23.10 -10.63
N GLY A 169 14.44 -23.09 -9.48
CA GLY A 169 13.18 -22.40 -9.22
C GLY A 169 12.12 -23.31 -8.63
N PHE A 170 10.87 -22.87 -8.71
CA PHE A 170 9.73 -23.68 -8.32
C PHE A 170 9.47 -24.76 -9.38
N PRO A 171 9.35 -26.06 -9.02
CA PRO A 171 9.18 -27.13 -9.99
C PRO A 171 7.84 -27.04 -10.73
N VAL A 172 7.89 -27.23 -12.05
CA VAL A 172 6.72 -27.30 -12.92
C VAL A 172 6.56 -28.73 -13.41
N TYR A 173 5.36 -29.26 -13.28
CA TYR A 173 5.07 -30.66 -13.55
C TYR A 173 4.31 -30.85 -14.86
N GLU A 174 4.54 -31.96 -15.53
CA GLU A 174 3.67 -32.40 -16.60
C GLU A 174 2.23 -32.55 -16.10
N VAL A 175 1.25 -32.20 -16.92
CA VAL A 175 -0.17 -32.37 -16.57
C VAL A 175 -0.77 -33.53 -17.34
N ASP A 176 -1.64 -34.28 -16.68
CA ASP A 176 -2.42 -35.34 -17.31
C ASP A 176 -3.49 -34.76 -18.27
N PRO A 177 -4.17 -35.60 -19.07
CA PRO A 177 -5.24 -35.13 -19.97
C PRO A 177 -6.43 -34.43 -19.27
N TYR A 178 -6.50 -34.50 -17.96
CA TYR A 178 -7.52 -33.83 -17.13
C TYR A 178 -7.03 -32.54 -16.49
N GLY A 179 -5.74 -32.18 -16.73
CA GLY A 179 -5.11 -30.97 -16.19
C GLY A 179 -4.52 -31.14 -14.79
N ASN A 180 -4.44 -32.35 -14.24
CA ASN A 180 -3.83 -32.57 -12.93
C ASN A 180 -2.30 -32.72 -13.08
N PRO A 181 -1.49 -32.16 -12.15
CA PRO A 181 -0.04 -32.37 -12.14
C PRO A 181 0.30 -33.84 -11.96
N THR A 182 1.29 -34.32 -12.75
CA THR A 182 1.92 -35.66 -12.56
C THR A 182 3.15 -35.54 -11.64
N ASP A 183 3.90 -36.65 -11.48
CA ASP A 183 5.18 -36.62 -10.74
C ASP A 183 6.40 -36.28 -11.65
N VAL A 184 6.16 -35.93 -12.92
CA VAL A 184 7.23 -35.64 -13.89
C VAL A 184 7.50 -34.14 -13.95
N ILE A 185 8.68 -33.71 -13.50
CA ILE A 185 9.13 -32.33 -13.61
C ILE A 185 9.55 -32.07 -15.08
N ILE A 186 8.97 -31.04 -15.71
CA ILE A 186 9.26 -30.60 -17.08
C ILE A 186 10.17 -29.38 -17.13
N GLY A 187 10.44 -28.75 -16.01
CA GLY A 187 11.27 -27.57 -15.82
C GLY A 187 10.95 -26.84 -14.54
N TYR A 188 11.41 -25.61 -14.42
CA TYR A 188 11.26 -24.80 -13.23
C TYR A 188 10.78 -23.41 -13.60
N SER A 189 10.17 -22.71 -12.63
CA SER A 189 9.77 -21.31 -12.77
C SER A 189 10.45 -20.46 -11.69
N MET A 190 11.21 -19.46 -12.13
CA MET A 190 11.80 -18.43 -11.27
C MET A 190 10.84 -17.26 -11.08
N ASN A 191 9.97 -17.01 -12.06
CA ASN A 191 9.09 -15.84 -12.09
C ASN A 191 7.64 -16.15 -11.74
N CYS A 192 7.27 -17.40 -11.56
CA CYS A 192 5.90 -17.80 -11.25
C CYS A 192 4.85 -17.20 -12.21
N SER A 193 5.23 -17.02 -13.49
CA SER A 193 4.36 -16.41 -14.50
C SER A 193 3.25 -17.36 -14.94
N ALA A 194 2.11 -16.81 -15.34
CA ALA A 194 1.01 -17.51 -15.98
C ALA A 194 0.42 -16.66 -17.10
N ASP A 195 -0.21 -17.34 -18.06
CA ASP A 195 -1.01 -16.66 -19.08
C ASP A 195 -2.21 -15.93 -18.47
N THR A 196 -2.59 -14.82 -19.09
CA THR A 196 -3.78 -14.08 -18.69
C THR A 196 -5.04 -14.89 -18.99
N LEU A 197 -5.92 -15.00 -18.01
CA LEU A 197 -7.22 -15.66 -18.11
C LEU A 197 -8.35 -14.65 -17.92
N VAL A 198 -9.24 -14.55 -18.91
CA VAL A 198 -10.48 -13.80 -18.84
C VAL A 198 -11.66 -14.76 -18.65
N THR A 199 -12.48 -14.53 -17.64
CA THR A 199 -13.70 -15.29 -17.36
C THR A 199 -14.85 -14.33 -17.10
N TYR A 200 -16.08 -14.81 -17.30
CA TYR A 200 -17.28 -14.05 -16.95
C TYR A 200 -18.01 -14.74 -15.81
N LEU A 201 -18.54 -13.90 -14.93
CA LEU A 201 -19.37 -14.33 -13.81
C LEU A 201 -20.65 -13.51 -13.81
N TYR A 202 -21.75 -14.09 -13.36
CA TYR A 202 -22.93 -13.30 -13.00
C TYR A 202 -23.16 -13.41 -11.48
N GLN A 203 -23.72 -12.38 -10.88
CA GLN A 203 -24.20 -12.45 -9.51
C GLN A 203 -25.65 -12.93 -9.50
N ASP A 204 -25.96 -13.94 -8.67
CA ASP A 204 -27.32 -14.39 -8.45
C ASP A 204 -28.08 -13.48 -7.44
N THR A 205 -29.38 -13.69 -7.29
CA THR A 205 -30.23 -12.94 -6.35
C THR A 205 -29.91 -13.17 -4.88
N ASP A 206 -29.06 -14.15 -4.57
CA ASP A 206 -28.57 -14.45 -3.22
C ASP A 206 -27.17 -13.82 -2.97
N GLY A 207 -26.62 -13.10 -3.95
CA GLY A 207 -25.32 -12.42 -3.87
C GLY A 207 -24.11 -13.29 -4.23
N ASN A 208 -24.30 -14.51 -4.78
CA ASN A 208 -23.19 -15.38 -5.13
C ASN A 208 -22.76 -15.19 -6.58
N PHE A 209 -21.47 -15.16 -6.84
CA PHE A 209 -20.92 -15.16 -8.19
C PHE A 209 -20.87 -16.56 -8.78
N LYS A 210 -21.43 -16.74 -9.97
CA LYS A 210 -21.49 -17.99 -10.74
C LYS A 210 -20.90 -17.83 -12.12
N PRO A 211 -20.29 -18.89 -12.70
CA PRO A 211 -19.77 -18.83 -14.08
C PRO A 211 -20.87 -18.44 -15.09
N TYR A 212 -20.50 -17.63 -16.08
CA TYR A 212 -21.34 -17.22 -17.19
C TYR A 212 -20.56 -17.30 -18.50
N VAL A 213 -21.25 -17.58 -19.58
CA VAL A 213 -20.67 -17.52 -20.92
C VAL A 213 -21.43 -16.45 -21.71
N PRO A 214 -20.75 -15.40 -22.20
CA PRO A 214 -21.40 -14.38 -23.04
C PRO A 214 -22.16 -15.00 -24.21
N GLY A 215 -23.39 -14.51 -24.43
CA GLY A 215 -24.29 -15.06 -25.45
C GLY A 215 -25.20 -16.22 -24.98
N ASP A 216 -24.93 -16.82 -23.83
CA ASP A 216 -25.85 -17.81 -23.25
C ASP A 216 -27.20 -17.16 -22.80
N PRO A 217 -28.29 -17.95 -22.79
CA PRO A 217 -29.54 -17.46 -22.24
C PRO A 217 -29.37 -16.93 -20.81
N ARG A 218 -29.99 -15.78 -20.52
CA ARG A 218 -29.98 -15.17 -19.21
C ARG A 218 -30.48 -16.15 -18.12
N PRO A 219 -29.68 -16.50 -17.10
CA PRO A 219 -30.11 -17.29 -15.96
C PRO A 219 -31.31 -16.66 -15.23
N ALA A 220 -32.24 -17.47 -14.74
CA ALA A 220 -33.45 -16.99 -14.09
C ALA A 220 -33.16 -16.32 -12.73
N ASP A 221 -32.08 -16.68 -12.10
CA ASP A 221 -31.61 -16.16 -10.81
C ASP A 221 -30.54 -15.05 -10.94
N MET A 222 -30.27 -14.56 -12.16
CA MET A 222 -29.32 -13.46 -12.37
C MET A 222 -29.90 -12.15 -11.80
N ALA A 223 -29.14 -11.53 -10.92
CA ALA A 223 -29.42 -10.22 -10.35
C ALA A 223 -29.23 -9.08 -11.37
N GLN A 224 -29.80 -7.94 -11.06
CA GLN A 224 -29.49 -6.65 -11.72
C GLN A 224 -28.91 -5.68 -10.71
N THR A 225 -28.09 -4.75 -11.17
CA THR A 225 -27.58 -3.64 -10.37
C THR A 225 -27.81 -2.31 -11.07
N THR A 226 -27.84 -1.23 -10.29
CA THR A 226 -27.93 0.14 -10.81
C THR A 226 -26.65 0.89 -10.42
N THR A 227 -25.88 1.29 -11.43
CA THR A 227 -24.62 2.04 -11.24
C THR A 227 -24.88 3.42 -10.65
N MET A 228 -23.83 4.09 -10.16
CA MET A 228 -23.95 5.48 -9.64
C MET A 228 -24.45 6.46 -10.69
N ASP A 229 -24.23 6.19 -11.98
CA ASP A 229 -24.72 7.01 -13.10
C ASP A 229 -26.19 6.72 -13.45
N GLY A 230 -26.85 5.82 -12.69
CA GLY A 230 -28.27 5.46 -12.85
C GLY A 230 -28.55 4.43 -13.96
N LEU A 231 -27.52 3.78 -14.52
CA LEU A 231 -27.68 2.72 -15.50
C LEU A 231 -28.01 1.40 -14.79
N THR A 232 -29.19 0.78 -15.10
CA THR A 232 -29.55 -0.54 -14.59
C THR A 232 -29.19 -1.61 -15.61
N VAL A 233 -28.38 -2.59 -15.18
CA VAL A 233 -27.83 -3.67 -16.03
C VAL A 233 -27.91 -5.02 -15.34
N ASP A 234 -27.88 -6.09 -16.12
CA ASP A 234 -27.63 -7.43 -15.59
C ASP A 234 -26.27 -7.49 -14.93
N TYR A 235 -26.19 -8.12 -13.74
CA TYR A 235 -24.96 -8.12 -12.95
C TYR A 235 -23.98 -9.16 -13.49
N ILE A 236 -23.36 -8.86 -14.62
CA ILE A 236 -22.33 -9.67 -15.28
C ILE A 236 -20.99 -8.96 -15.11
N VAL A 237 -19.99 -9.70 -14.65
CA VAL A 237 -18.62 -9.23 -14.40
C VAL A 237 -17.66 -9.92 -15.36
N ARG A 238 -16.89 -9.14 -16.10
CA ARG A 238 -15.68 -9.55 -16.76
C ARG A 238 -14.55 -9.58 -15.73
N TRP A 239 -13.90 -10.73 -15.58
CA TRP A 239 -12.86 -10.96 -14.59
C TRP A 239 -11.57 -11.43 -15.25
N GLU A 240 -10.61 -10.53 -15.40
CA GLU A 240 -9.27 -10.81 -15.87
C GLU A 240 -8.34 -11.14 -14.69
N ARG A 241 -7.53 -12.19 -14.85
CA ARG A 241 -6.54 -12.66 -13.87
C ARG A 241 -5.29 -13.12 -14.60
N GLY A 242 -4.14 -12.99 -13.95
CA GLY A 242 -2.83 -13.40 -14.47
C GLY A 242 -1.74 -13.06 -13.49
N THR A 243 -0.54 -12.85 -14.01
CA THR A 243 0.63 -12.48 -13.21
C THR A 243 1.30 -11.23 -13.75
N ILE A 244 1.59 -10.27 -12.85
CA ILE A 244 2.36 -9.06 -13.10
C ILE A 244 3.38 -8.93 -11.96
N ASN A 245 4.62 -8.61 -12.29
CA ASN A 245 5.72 -8.47 -11.32
C ASN A 245 5.87 -9.69 -10.41
N ARG A 246 5.67 -10.90 -10.95
CA ARG A 246 5.66 -12.20 -10.26
C ARG A 246 4.44 -12.46 -9.36
N PHE A 247 3.54 -11.49 -9.17
CA PHE A 247 2.37 -11.61 -8.30
C PHE A 247 1.09 -11.84 -9.10
N LEU A 248 0.11 -12.46 -8.46
CA LEU A 248 -1.22 -12.63 -9.02
C LEU A 248 -1.92 -11.26 -9.06
N TYR A 249 -2.49 -10.89 -10.21
CA TYR A 249 -3.32 -9.70 -10.32
C TYR A 249 -4.75 -10.04 -10.74
N SER A 250 -5.65 -9.08 -10.55
CA SER A 250 -7.05 -9.16 -10.94
C SER A 250 -7.56 -7.80 -11.38
N ILE A 251 -8.31 -7.79 -12.49
CA ILE A 251 -9.11 -6.68 -12.96
C ILE A 251 -10.55 -7.19 -13.13
N ALA A 252 -11.50 -6.57 -12.42
CA ALA A 252 -12.91 -6.94 -12.51
C ALA A 252 -13.76 -5.70 -12.80
N MET A 253 -14.77 -5.81 -13.68
CA MET A 253 -15.70 -4.73 -14.00
C MET A 253 -17.02 -5.29 -14.54
N LEU A 254 -18.09 -4.49 -14.45
CA LEU A 254 -19.36 -4.82 -15.11
C LEU A 254 -19.19 -4.88 -16.62
N ALA A 255 -19.66 -5.96 -17.23
CA ALA A 255 -19.55 -6.20 -18.66
C ALA A 255 -20.81 -6.93 -19.20
N PRO A 256 -22.01 -6.35 -19.02
CA PRO A 256 -23.27 -7.00 -19.42
C PRO A 256 -23.45 -7.09 -20.93
N PHE A 257 -22.67 -6.36 -21.70
CA PHE A 257 -22.82 -6.23 -23.15
C PHE A 257 -21.68 -6.87 -23.95
N ASP A 258 -20.65 -7.42 -23.27
CA ASP A 258 -19.57 -8.14 -23.95
C ASP A 258 -20.13 -9.38 -24.67
N GLU A 259 -19.67 -9.58 -25.93
CA GLU A 259 -19.96 -10.79 -26.69
C GLU A 259 -18.88 -11.87 -26.52
N GLY A 260 -17.76 -11.54 -25.89
CA GLY A 260 -16.64 -12.44 -25.59
C GLY A 260 -15.39 -11.71 -25.10
N PRO A 261 -14.29 -12.45 -24.80
CA PRO A 261 -13.08 -11.85 -24.24
C PRO A 261 -12.42 -10.78 -25.11
N ASP A 262 -12.58 -10.89 -26.43
CA ASP A 262 -11.99 -9.97 -27.41
C ASP A 262 -12.94 -8.84 -27.84
N ASP A 263 -14.20 -8.85 -27.39
CA ASP A 263 -15.20 -7.82 -27.66
C ASP A 263 -15.55 -7.10 -26.37
N LEU A 264 -14.84 -6.02 -26.11
CA LEU A 264 -14.90 -5.26 -24.87
C LEU A 264 -15.90 -4.11 -25.02
N ASP A 265 -16.96 -4.12 -24.19
CA ASP A 265 -17.90 -2.99 -24.03
C ASP A 265 -17.79 -2.39 -22.62
N THR A 266 -17.29 -1.16 -22.54
CA THR A 266 -17.10 -0.44 -21.27
C THR A 266 -18.31 0.44 -20.89
N SER A 267 -19.45 0.34 -21.55
CA SER A 267 -20.61 1.24 -21.35
C SER A 267 -21.25 1.12 -19.96
N ALA A 268 -21.03 0.01 -19.24
CA ALA A 268 -21.46 -0.17 -17.86
C ALA A 268 -20.41 0.28 -16.81
N TRP A 269 -19.22 0.65 -17.23
CA TRP A 269 -18.21 1.22 -16.36
C TRP A 269 -18.45 2.71 -16.16
N ASN A 270 -18.46 3.17 -14.89
CA ASN A 270 -18.65 4.59 -14.55
C ASN A 270 -17.40 5.47 -14.73
N GLY A 271 -16.36 4.97 -15.38
CA GLY A 271 -15.11 5.66 -15.59
C GLY A 271 -14.17 5.70 -14.39
N LYS A 272 -14.50 5.06 -13.27
CA LYS A 272 -13.80 5.16 -11.99
C LYS A 272 -13.21 3.81 -11.59
N VAL A 273 -12.10 3.86 -10.84
CA VAL A 273 -11.37 2.67 -10.39
C VAL A 273 -11.27 2.63 -8.88
N ILE A 274 -11.52 1.46 -8.30
CA ILE A 274 -11.11 1.10 -6.94
C ILE A 274 -9.85 0.24 -7.04
N TYR A 275 -8.73 0.68 -6.46
CA TYR A 275 -7.58 -0.18 -6.23
C TYR A 275 -7.64 -0.75 -4.82
N HIS A 276 -7.86 -2.06 -4.70
CA HIS A 276 -8.06 -2.71 -3.42
C HIS A 276 -6.75 -3.27 -2.87
N PHE A 277 -6.19 -2.64 -1.84
CA PHE A 277 -5.01 -3.11 -1.10
C PHE A 277 -5.41 -4.03 0.05
N GLN A 278 -4.52 -4.89 0.50
CA GLN A 278 -4.80 -5.82 1.58
C GLN A 278 -3.70 -5.83 2.64
N GLY A 279 -4.12 -5.92 3.91
CA GLY A 279 -3.23 -6.03 5.06
C GLY A 279 -2.68 -7.43 5.32
N GLY A 280 -2.14 -7.60 6.51
CA GLY A 280 -1.44 -8.78 7.01
C GLY A 280 0.02 -8.48 7.27
N VAL A 281 0.78 -9.47 7.76
CA VAL A 281 2.22 -9.37 8.00
C VAL A 281 2.91 -10.61 7.44
N ALA A 282 3.89 -10.41 6.54
CA ALA A 282 4.75 -11.47 6.01
C ALA A 282 6.10 -10.90 5.57
N ILE A 283 7.03 -11.78 5.25
CA ILE A 283 8.44 -11.46 4.96
C ILE A 283 8.87 -11.89 3.56
N GLY A 284 7.93 -12.02 2.63
CA GLY A 284 8.21 -12.25 1.21
C GLY A 284 8.50 -13.71 0.84
N HIS A 285 9.24 -13.86 -0.27
CA HIS A 285 9.66 -15.14 -0.85
C HIS A 285 8.53 -16.03 -1.40
N TYR A 286 7.30 -15.54 -1.53
CA TYR A 286 6.24 -16.30 -2.18
C TYR A 286 5.22 -15.40 -2.88
N GLN A 287 4.47 -15.99 -3.81
CA GLN A 287 3.54 -15.28 -4.71
C GLN A 287 2.27 -14.78 -3.99
N GLY A 288 2.01 -15.31 -2.80
CA GLY A 288 0.85 -14.94 -1.99
C GLY A 288 -0.44 -15.65 -2.39
N GLY A 289 -1.46 -15.44 -1.57
CA GLY A 289 -2.80 -15.95 -1.77
C GLY A 289 -3.79 -14.81 -2.01
N PRO A 290 -4.50 -14.79 -3.15
CA PRO A 290 -5.47 -13.75 -3.43
C PRO A 290 -6.72 -13.89 -2.58
N SER A 291 -7.52 -12.82 -2.51
CA SER A 291 -8.81 -12.77 -1.84
C SER A 291 -9.90 -12.52 -2.87
N THR A 292 -10.75 -13.51 -3.12
CA THR A 292 -11.86 -13.39 -4.09
C THR A 292 -12.80 -12.24 -3.74
N SER A 293 -13.12 -12.03 -2.46
CA SER A 293 -13.98 -10.92 -2.02
C SER A 293 -13.37 -9.54 -2.25
N ARG A 294 -12.04 -9.43 -2.36
CA ARG A 294 -11.33 -8.21 -2.70
C ARG A 294 -11.25 -8.00 -4.20
N MET A 295 -11.03 -9.09 -4.94
CA MET A 295 -11.01 -9.10 -6.40
C MET A 295 -12.37 -8.78 -7.00
N LEU A 296 -13.44 -9.35 -6.42
CA LEU A 296 -14.84 -9.15 -6.80
C LEU A 296 -15.55 -8.29 -5.75
N TYR A 297 -15.00 -7.11 -5.47
CA TYR A 297 -15.52 -6.23 -4.43
C TYR A 297 -16.91 -5.68 -4.82
N GLU A 298 -17.93 -6.30 -4.23
CA GLU A 298 -19.34 -6.10 -4.59
C GLU A 298 -19.77 -4.63 -4.48
N THR A 299 -19.40 -3.94 -3.39
CA THR A 299 -19.76 -2.53 -3.17
C THR A 299 -19.27 -1.62 -4.30
N GLY A 300 -18.08 -1.90 -4.85
CA GLY A 300 -17.54 -1.17 -6.00
C GLY A 300 -18.18 -1.59 -7.31
N LEU A 301 -18.21 -2.89 -7.59
CA LEU A 301 -18.74 -3.44 -8.84
C LEU A 301 -20.22 -3.06 -9.04
N SER A 302 -21.06 -3.19 -8.00
CA SER A 302 -22.49 -2.82 -8.07
C SER A 302 -22.71 -1.34 -8.40
N ARG A 303 -21.77 -0.47 -8.08
CA ARG A 303 -21.77 0.97 -8.37
C ARG A 303 -21.16 1.34 -9.73
N GLY A 304 -20.64 0.37 -10.47
CA GLY A 304 -20.04 0.55 -11.79
C GLY A 304 -18.54 0.85 -11.77
N TYR A 305 -17.85 0.76 -10.63
CA TYR A 305 -16.38 0.85 -10.58
C TYR A 305 -15.72 -0.37 -11.22
N ALA A 306 -14.58 -0.17 -11.84
CA ALA A 306 -13.63 -1.25 -12.05
C ALA A 306 -12.82 -1.49 -10.77
N VAL A 307 -12.48 -2.75 -10.47
CA VAL A 307 -11.76 -3.15 -9.26
C VAL A 307 -10.45 -3.80 -9.63
N LEU A 308 -9.34 -3.23 -9.13
CA LEU A 308 -7.98 -3.74 -9.28
C LEU A 308 -7.52 -4.36 -7.97
N TYR A 309 -6.74 -5.44 -8.07
CA TYR A 309 -6.13 -6.13 -6.94
C TYR A 309 -4.84 -6.83 -7.36
N SER A 310 -3.86 -6.94 -6.45
CA SER A 310 -2.71 -7.82 -6.62
C SER A 310 -2.27 -8.44 -5.29
N THR A 311 -1.77 -9.69 -5.33
CA THR A 311 -1.13 -10.31 -4.16
C THR A 311 0.19 -9.63 -3.79
N GLY A 312 0.83 -8.91 -4.73
CA GLY A 312 1.97 -8.03 -4.46
C GLY A 312 1.58 -6.74 -3.73
N ASN A 313 0.29 -6.44 -3.64
CA ASN A 313 -0.28 -5.36 -2.85
C ASN A 313 -1.02 -5.86 -1.60
N LYS A 314 -0.54 -6.98 -1.07
CA LYS A 314 -0.98 -7.56 0.20
C LYS A 314 0.23 -7.66 1.13
N THR A 315 0.24 -6.89 2.22
CA THR A 315 1.34 -6.95 3.19
C THR A 315 1.43 -8.31 3.93
N GLY A 316 0.38 -9.13 3.85
CA GLY A 316 0.41 -10.55 4.20
C GLY A 316 1.12 -11.44 3.18
N THR A 317 1.69 -10.89 2.11
CA THR A 317 2.61 -11.56 1.18
C THR A 317 4.05 -11.11 1.42
N HIS A 318 4.30 -9.82 1.48
CA HIS A 318 5.58 -9.18 1.80
C HIS A 318 5.35 -7.76 2.32
N TYR A 319 6.35 -7.22 3.03
CA TYR A 319 6.32 -5.84 3.54
C TYR A 319 7.26 -4.90 2.79
N ASN A 320 7.78 -5.31 1.64
CA ASN A 320 8.58 -4.46 0.77
C ASN A 320 7.68 -3.49 0.01
N LEU A 321 7.43 -2.30 0.59
CA LEU A 321 6.50 -1.33 0.02
C LEU A 321 7.01 -0.64 -1.25
N VAL A 322 8.30 -0.72 -1.55
CA VAL A 322 8.82 -0.26 -2.85
C VAL A 322 8.46 -1.25 -3.95
N LEU A 323 8.64 -2.55 -3.72
CA LEU A 323 8.19 -3.62 -4.62
C LEU A 323 6.66 -3.59 -4.79
N GLY A 324 5.91 -3.37 -3.69
CA GLY A 324 4.46 -3.25 -3.75
C GLY A 324 4.00 -2.02 -4.56
N GLY A 325 4.68 -0.87 -4.43
CA GLY A 325 4.41 0.34 -5.22
C GLY A 325 4.67 0.13 -6.71
N GLU A 326 5.79 -0.52 -7.05
CA GLU A 326 6.11 -0.94 -8.42
C GLU A 326 5.01 -1.83 -8.99
N THR A 327 4.61 -2.86 -8.25
CA THR A 327 3.52 -3.78 -8.66
C THR A 327 2.20 -3.02 -8.88
N ALA A 328 1.87 -2.06 -8.02
CA ALA A 328 0.64 -1.27 -8.16
C ALA A 328 0.65 -0.40 -9.42
N LEU A 329 1.80 0.20 -9.76
CA LEU A 329 1.97 0.96 -11.01
C LEU A 329 1.79 0.07 -12.23
N MET A 330 2.43 -1.11 -12.27
CA MET A 330 2.33 -2.05 -13.39
C MET A 330 0.91 -2.61 -13.58
N VAL A 331 0.17 -2.87 -12.49
CA VAL A 331 -1.23 -3.32 -12.58
C VAL A 331 -2.14 -2.19 -13.08
N LYS A 332 -1.92 -0.94 -12.65
CA LYS A 332 -2.64 0.23 -13.18
C LYS A 332 -2.29 0.49 -14.64
N GLU A 333 -1.03 0.35 -15.03
CA GLU A 333 -0.57 0.39 -16.43
C GLU A 333 -1.39 -0.56 -17.30
N ARG A 334 -1.42 -1.84 -16.92
CA ARG A 334 -2.22 -2.86 -17.62
C ARG A 334 -3.70 -2.49 -17.74
N PHE A 335 -4.29 -1.92 -16.68
CA PHE A 335 -5.67 -1.45 -16.71
C PHE A 335 -5.84 -0.31 -17.74
N VAL A 336 -4.97 0.69 -17.72
CA VAL A 336 -5.06 1.85 -18.62
C VAL A 336 -4.86 1.42 -20.09
N GLU A 337 -3.99 0.46 -20.37
CA GLU A 337 -3.80 -0.08 -21.71
C GLU A 337 -5.06 -0.76 -22.26
N LEU A 338 -5.79 -1.48 -21.42
CA LEU A 338 -7.03 -2.15 -21.84
C LEU A 338 -8.21 -1.19 -21.98
N TYR A 339 -8.40 -0.27 -21.00
CA TYR A 339 -9.67 0.44 -20.78
C TYR A 339 -9.56 1.96 -20.93
N ASP A 340 -8.35 2.53 -21.12
CA ASP A 340 -8.04 3.96 -21.09
C ASP A 340 -7.98 4.54 -19.67
N LEU A 341 -7.66 5.84 -19.56
CA LEU A 341 -7.49 6.54 -18.30
C LEU A 341 -8.81 6.58 -17.50
N PRO A 342 -8.78 6.19 -16.22
CA PRO A 342 -9.94 6.43 -15.36
C PRO A 342 -10.13 7.92 -15.07
N VAL A 343 -11.36 8.31 -14.79
CA VAL A 343 -11.70 9.65 -14.27
C VAL A 343 -10.96 9.93 -12.97
N TYR A 344 -10.93 8.93 -12.08
CA TYR A 344 -10.05 8.89 -10.91
C TYR A 344 -9.88 7.44 -10.40
N THR A 345 -8.82 7.24 -9.61
CA THR A 345 -8.54 6.00 -8.90
C THR A 345 -8.63 6.25 -7.40
N VAL A 346 -9.60 5.62 -6.71
CA VAL A 346 -9.66 5.60 -5.24
C VAL A 346 -9.08 4.29 -4.71
N SER A 347 -8.31 4.36 -3.65
CA SER A 347 -7.79 3.16 -2.97
C SER A 347 -8.61 2.80 -1.74
N LEU A 348 -8.75 1.49 -1.51
CA LEU A 348 -9.35 0.90 -0.31
C LEU A 348 -8.39 -0.10 0.31
N GLY A 349 -8.48 -0.29 1.62
CA GLY A 349 -7.79 -1.36 2.31
C GLY A 349 -7.45 -1.08 3.74
N GLY A 350 -7.45 -2.14 4.56
CA GLY A 350 -7.22 -2.03 5.99
C GLY A 350 -5.84 -2.53 6.43
N SER A 351 -5.40 -2.10 7.62
CA SER A 351 -4.13 -2.53 8.24
C SER A 351 -2.94 -2.16 7.33
N GLY A 352 -2.11 -3.11 6.95
CA GLY A 352 -1.08 -2.90 5.94
C GLY A 352 -1.59 -2.36 4.61
N GLY A 353 -2.88 -2.60 4.25
CA GLY A 353 -3.53 -1.95 3.11
C GLY A 353 -3.75 -0.45 3.31
N GLY A 354 -3.94 0.01 4.55
CA GLY A 354 -3.96 1.43 4.92
C GLY A 354 -2.57 2.06 4.83
N ILE A 355 -1.53 1.34 5.30
CA ILE A 355 -0.13 1.78 5.15
C ILE A 355 0.22 2.02 3.68
N GLN A 356 -0.13 1.07 2.81
CA GLN A 356 0.14 1.18 1.38
C GLN A 356 -0.45 2.46 0.77
N GLN A 357 -1.65 2.86 1.17
CA GLN A 357 -2.31 4.07 0.66
C GLN A 357 -1.54 5.34 1.03
N TYR A 358 -1.06 5.46 2.26
CA TYR A 358 -0.23 6.60 2.67
C TYR A 358 1.13 6.61 1.97
N ILE A 359 1.81 5.47 1.93
CA ILE A 359 3.14 5.34 1.31
C ILE A 359 3.07 5.55 -0.21
N TYR A 360 2.08 4.97 -0.89
CA TYR A 360 1.97 5.11 -2.36
C TYR A 360 1.43 6.48 -2.75
N GLY A 361 0.51 7.07 -1.99
CA GLY A 361 0.08 8.45 -2.19
C GLY A 361 1.23 9.46 -2.05
N GLN A 362 2.21 9.17 -1.16
CA GLN A 362 3.43 9.95 -1.01
C GLN A 362 4.40 9.73 -2.18
N ASN A 363 4.72 8.46 -2.50
CA ASN A 363 5.86 8.11 -3.35
C ASN A 363 5.51 8.08 -4.84
N HIS A 364 4.26 7.78 -5.21
CA HIS A 364 3.83 7.53 -6.59
C HIS A 364 2.68 8.47 -6.96
N LYS A 365 3.01 9.75 -7.18
CA LYS A 365 2.00 10.76 -7.56
C LYS A 365 1.31 10.37 -8.87
N GLY A 366 -0.03 10.33 -8.86
CA GLY A 366 -0.85 9.90 -9.99
C GLY A 366 -1.20 8.41 -10.01
N LEU A 367 -0.63 7.59 -9.12
CA LEU A 367 -1.11 6.22 -8.92
C LEU A 367 -2.51 6.22 -8.28
N LEU A 368 -2.67 7.03 -7.24
CA LEU A 368 -3.93 7.22 -6.51
C LEU A 368 -4.36 8.69 -6.60
N ASP A 369 -5.66 8.92 -6.79
CA ASP A 369 -6.30 10.24 -6.79
C ASP A 369 -7.05 10.49 -5.48
N ALA A 370 -7.43 9.42 -4.76
CA ALA A 370 -8.11 9.46 -3.47
C ALA A 370 -7.78 8.21 -2.65
N ALA A 371 -7.91 8.29 -1.32
CA ALA A 371 -7.63 7.17 -0.42
C ALA A 371 -8.68 7.03 0.69
N ILE A 372 -9.07 5.77 0.96
CA ILE A 372 -9.93 5.40 2.09
C ILE A 372 -9.18 4.32 2.91
N PRO A 373 -8.12 4.70 3.64
CA PRO A 373 -7.40 3.77 4.50
C PRO A 373 -8.28 3.37 5.69
N GLN A 374 -8.27 2.07 5.98
CA GLN A 374 -9.00 1.47 7.09
C GLN A 374 -8.00 0.92 8.09
N TYR A 375 -8.23 1.10 9.41
CA TYR A 375 -7.30 0.57 10.42
C TYR A 375 -5.83 0.88 10.11
N SER A 376 -5.57 2.08 9.63
CA SER A 376 -4.29 2.50 9.08
C SER A 376 -3.18 2.62 10.13
N TYR A 377 -1.96 2.64 9.64
CA TYR A 377 -0.75 3.10 10.33
C TYR A 377 -0.02 4.05 9.39
N PRO A 378 0.83 4.96 9.91
CA PRO A 378 1.63 5.82 9.03
C PRO A 378 2.54 5.01 8.10
N ASP A 379 3.31 4.08 8.68
CA ASP A 379 4.25 3.19 7.98
C ASP A 379 4.66 2.00 8.85
N MET A 380 5.33 1.01 8.24
CA MET A 380 5.85 -0.16 8.94
C MET A 380 7.09 0.14 9.79
N VAL A 381 7.90 1.12 9.39
CA VAL A 381 9.14 1.47 10.11
C VAL A 381 8.82 1.93 11.52
N THR A 382 7.86 2.87 11.64
CA THR A 382 7.40 3.37 12.95
C THR A 382 6.67 2.30 13.75
N GLN A 383 5.84 1.49 13.09
CA GLN A 383 5.11 0.40 13.73
C GLN A 383 6.07 -0.62 14.34
N ALA A 384 7.11 -1.06 13.62
CA ALA A 384 8.09 -2.02 14.11
C ALA A 384 8.81 -1.55 15.37
N VAL A 385 8.95 -0.23 15.55
CA VAL A 385 9.65 0.33 16.71
C VAL A 385 8.91 0.04 18.02
N HIS A 386 7.61 0.35 18.12
CA HIS A 386 6.87 0.10 19.36
C HIS A 386 6.49 -1.38 19.53
N VAL A 387 6.29 -2.12 18.42
CA VAL A 387 6.10 -3.58 18.47
C VAL A 387 7.29 -4.27 19.12
N GLY A 388 8.52 -3.87 18.78
CA GLY A 388 9.72 -4.38 19.41
C GLY A 388 9.84 -4.06 20.92
N ASP A 389 9.19 -2.99 21.39
CA ASP A 389 9.14 -2.67 22.83
C ASP A 389 8.18 -3.59 23.61
N CYS A 390 7.08 -4.04 23.01
CA CYS A 390 6.00 -4.77 23.66
C CYS A 390 6.49 -6.00 24.43
N GLU A 391 7.22 -6.92 23.77
CA GLU A 391 7.69 -8.15 24.42
C GLU A 391 8.78 -7.88 25.47
N LEU A 392 9.59 -6.85 25.28
CA LEU A 392 10.57 -6.41 26.29
C LEU A 392 9.88 -5.94 27.57
N LEU A 393 8.85 -5.12 27.44
CA LEU A 393 8.08 -4.55 28.56
C LEU A 393 7.27 -5.64 29.27
N GLU A 394 6.59 -6.50 28.52
CA GLU A 394 5.83 -7.62 29.08
C GLU A 394 6.73 -8.62 29.79
N PHE A 395 7.90 -8.97 29.23
CA PHE A 395 8.87 -9.84 29.91
C PHE A 395 9.38 -9.22 31.20
N TYR A 396 9.62 -7.91 31.22
CA TYR A 396 9.99 -7.23 32.45
C TYR A 396 8.90 -7.37 33.52
N MET A 397 7.65 -7.05 33.19
CA MET A 397 6.54 -7.04 34.15
C MET A 397 6.11 -8.46 34.58
N ASP A 398 6.13 -9.42 33.66
CA ASP A 398 5.68 -10.79 33.94
C ASP A 398 6.73 -11.65 34.63
N VAL A 399 8.04 -11.38 34.39
CA VAL A 399 9.13 -12.28 34.81
C VAL A 399 10.17 -11.58 35.68
N LEU A 400 10.73 -10.46 35.21
CA LEU A 400 11.89 -9.83 35.88
C LEU A 400 11.47 -9.04 37.12
N ASP A 401 10.29 -8.45 37.11
CA ASP A 401 9.69 -7.67 38.23
C ASP A 401 8.31 -8.22 38.62
N ALA A 402 8.08 -9.52 38.43
CA ALA A 402 6.81 -10.21 38.68
C ALA A 402 6.30 -10.09 40.15
N GLY A 403 7.22 -9.82 41.08
CA GLY A 403 6.89 -9.57 42.49
C GLY A 403 6.28 -8.21 42.78
N ASN A 404 6.31 -7.28 41.85
CA ASN A 404 5.77 -5.93 42.03
C ASN A 404 4.23 -5.93 41.87
N PRO A 405 3.47 -5.60 42.93
CA PRO A 405 2.01 -5.66 42.86
C PRO A 405 1.41 -4.65 41.88
N ARG A 406 2.17 -3.64 41.42
CA ARG A 406 1.73 -2.67 40.43
C ARG A 406 1.37 -3.36 39.13
N TRP A 407 2.23 -4.26 38.63
CA TRP A 407 2.06 -4.94 37.34
C TRP A 407 1.03 -6.07 37.38
N GLN A 408 0.63 -6.51 38.58
CA GLN A 408 -0.47 -7.48 38.77
C GLN A 408 -1.86 -6.86 38.52
N THR A 409 -1.97 -5.52 38.60
CA THR A 409 -3.10 -4.74 38.06
C THR A 409 -2.77 -4.37 36.64
N TRP A 410 -3.38 -5.05 35.69
CA TRP A 410 -3.04 -4.96 34.27
C TRP A 410 -3.20 -3.53 33.72
N SER A 411 -4.27 -2.82 34.12
CA SER A 411 -4.50 -1.42 33.73
C SER A 411 -3.33 -0.48 34.06
N ASN A 412 -2.50 -0.80 35.07
CA ASN A 412 -1.30 -0.01 35.39
C ASN A 412 -0.19 -0.16 34.34
N ARG A 413 -0.19 -1.19 33.49
CA ARG A 413 0.83 -1.40 32.45
C ARG A 413 0.79 -0.31 31.39
N THR A 414 -0.39 0.32 31.16
CA THR A 414 -0.54 1.51 30.32
C THR A 414 0.44 2.64 30.71
N LEU A 415 0.84 2.76 31.97
CA LEU A 415 1.80 3.75 32.44
C LEU A 415 3.17 3.64 31.74
N VAL A 416 3.52 2.45 31.24
CA VAL A 416 4.81 2.15 30.61
C VAL A 416 4.66 1.78 29.16
N GLU A 417 3.64 1.00 28.82
CA GLU A 417 3.34 0.59 27.44
C GLU A 417 2.67 1.70 26.64
N GLY A 418 1.92 2.58 27.33
CA GLY A 418 1.13 3.64 26.71
C GLY A 418 -0.16 3.16 26.06
N LEU A 419 -0.13 1.97 25.49
CA LEU A 419 -1.28 1.31 24.86
C LEU A 419 -2.33 0.89 25.88
N PHE A 420 -3.54 0.54 25.42
CA PHE A 420 -4.62 0.17 26.31
C PHE A 420 -4.36 -1.16 27.03
N ALA A 421 -4.75 -1.22 28.30
CA ALA A 421 -4.66 -2.40 29.14
C ALA A 421 -5.97 -2.62 29.91
N SER A 422 -6.34 -3.87 30.14
CA SER A 422 -7.61 -4.25 30.75
C SER A 422 -7.42 -5.28 31.87
N ASP A 423 -8.08 -5.04 33.01
CA ASP A 423 -8.14 -6.00 34.12
C ASP A 423 -9.22 -7.08 33.90
N THR A 424 -10.00 -7.03 32.82
CA THR A 424 -11.18 -7.89 32.61
C THR A 424 -11.08 -8.78 31.37
N VAL A 425 -10.25 -8.44 30.39
CA VAL A 425 -10.04 -9.25 29.19
C VAL A 425 -9.24 -10.49 29.54
N SER A 426 -9.64 -11.66 29.01
CA SER A 426 -8.91 -12.92 29.23
C SER A 426 -7.62 -12.95 28.42
N ASN A 427 -6.51 -13.27 29.09
CA ASN A 427 -5.22 -13.49 28.45
C ASN A 427 -5.18 -14.90 27.85
N PRO A 428 -5.04 -15.06 26.55
CA PRO A 428 -5.07 -16.36 25.87
C PRO A 428 -3.83 -17.23 26.16
N TYR A 429 -2.74 -16.60 26.64
CA TYR A 429 -1.46 -17.27 26.88
C TYR A 429 -1.34 -17.85 28.29
N THR A 430 -1.97 -17.20 29.26
CA THR A 430 -1.95 -17.61 30.68
C THR A 430 -3.26 -18.26 31.13
N GLY A 431 -4.36 -18.01 30.43
CA GLY A 431 -5.71 -18.41 30.83
C GLY A 431 -6.25 -17.64 32.04
N THR A 432 -5.60 -16.55 32.43
CA THR A 432 -6.02 -15.67 33.54
C THR A 432 -6.75 -14.44 33.00
N VAL A 433 -7.39 -13.68 33.88
CA VAL A 433 -8.00 -12.38 33.58
C VAL A 433 -6.95 -11.30 33.67
N GLY A 434 -6.99 -10.37 32.72
CA GLY A 434 -6.06 -9.26 32.56
C GLY A 434 -5.14 -9.44 31.34
N ALA A 435 -5.08 -8.42 30.50
CA ALA A 435 -4.23 -8.39 29.31
C ALA A 435 -3.94 -6.94 28.89
N THR A 436 -3.02 -6.77 27.96
CA THR A 436 -2.69 -5.50 27.30
C THR A 436 -2.78 -5.67 25.79
N GLU A 437 -2.79 -4.56 25.07
CA GLU A 437 -2.66 -4.59 23.61
C GLU A 437 -1.33 -5.21 23.16
N CYS A 438 -0.25 -5.00 23.91
CA CYS A 438 1.03 -5.68 23.68
C CYS A 438 0.89 -7.20 23.68
N VAL A 439 0.08 -7.75 24.61
CA VAL A 439 -0.18 -9.20 24.68
C VAL A 439 -1.10 -9.68 23.58
N MET A 440 -2.23 -8.99 23.37
CA MET A 440 -3.29 -9.47 22.49
C MET A 440 -2.99 -9.21 21.02
N GLY A 441 -2.48 -8.02 20.69
CA GLY A 441 -2.27 -7.56 19.33
C GLY A 441 -0.87 -7.85 18.78
N TRP A 442 0.17 -7.70 19.60
CA TRP A 442 1.55 -7.59 19.09
C TRP A 442 2.45 -8.79 19.43
N ARG A 443 2.06 -9.67 20.32
CA ARG A 443 2.89 -10.82 20.73
C ARG A 443 3.22 -11.73 19.54
N GLY A 444 4.50 -12.06 19.37
CA GLY A 444 5.02 -12.88 18.28
C GLY A 444 5.40 -12.08 17.01
N LEU A 445 5.05 -10.80 16.91
CA LEU A 445 5.42 -9.99 15.76
C LEU A 445 6.86 -9.45 15.85
N ALA A 446 7.39 -9.20 17.04
CA ALA A 446 8.79 -8.80 17.21
C ALA A 446 9.77 -9.88 16.70
N PRO A 447 9.63 -11.18 17.05
CA PRO A 447 10.45 -12.23 16.45
C PRO A 447 10.32 -12.33 14.92
N LEU A 448 9.10 -12.19 14.38
CA LEU A 448 8.87 -12.19 12.94
C LEU A 448 9.62 -11.05 12.25
N ALA A 449 9.65 -9.87 12.87
CA ALA A 449 10.31 -8.72 12.29
C ALA A 449 11.85 -8.76 12.43
N LEU A 450 12.37 -9.29 13.55
CA LEU A 450 13.76 -9.12 13.97
C LEU A 450 14.60 -10.40 13.87
N ASN A 451 14.01 -11.60 14.01
CA ASN A 451 14.76 -12.84 14.16
C ASN A 451 15.03 -13.51 12.80
N PRO A 452 16.29 -13.55 12.32
CA PRO A 452 16.61 -14.09 10.99
C PRO A 452 16.44 -15.61 10.87
N VAL A 453 16.28 -16.34 11.98
CA VAL A 453 16.07 -17.79 12.02
C VAL A 453 14.65 -18.16 12.45
N TYR A 454 13.70 -17.22 12.36
CA TYR A 454 12.34 -17.41 12.86
C TYR A 454 11.53 -18.43 12.06
N GLY A 455 11.53 -18.39 10.73
CA GLY A 455 10.75 -19.33 9.93
C GLY A 455 10.79 -19.06 8.43
N ALA A 456 10.08 -19.88 7.68
CA ALA A 456 9.98 -19.80 6.23
C ALA A 456 8.52 -19.68 5.77
N ALA A 457 8.30 -19.20 4.53
CA ALA A 457 6.98 -19.23 3.91
C ALA A 457 6.49 -20.68 3.73
N PRO A 458 5.19 -20.95 3.89
CA PRO A 458 4.63 -22.29 3.68
C PRO A 458 4.94 -22.82 2.26
N GLY A 459 5.33 -24.07 2.17
CA GLY A 459 5.62 -24.72 0.88
C GLY A 459 7.00 -24.42 0.29
N MET A 460 7.82 -23.61 0.98
CA MET A 460 9.16 -23.27 0.51
C MET A 460 10.09 -24.51 0.40
N GLU A 461 9.78 -25.57 1.13
CA GLU A 461 10.44 -26.87 1.03
C GLU A 461 10.29 -27.54 -0.34
N LEU A 462 9.33 -27.08 -1.15
CA LEU A 462 9.15 -27.56 -2.54
C LEU A 462 10.08 -26.88 -3.54
N TYR A 463 10.77 -25.78 -3.13
CA TYR A 463 11.68 -25.08 -4.03
C TYR A 463 13.00 -25.83 -4.22
N GLU A 464 13.51 -25.81 -5.45
CA GLU A 464 14.79 -26.43 -5.78
C GLU A 464 15.85 -25.39 -6.18
N PRO A 465 17.11 -25.51 -5.75
CA PRO A 465 17.58 -26.54 -4.79
C PRO A 465 17.23 -26.15 -3.34
N LEU A 466 16.94 -27.11 -2.49
CA LEU A 466 16.62 -26.88 -1.05
C LEU A 466 17.70 -26.11 -0.30
N SER A 467 18.97 -26.20 -0.75
CA SER A 467 20.06 -25.42 -0.15
C SER A 467 19.87 -23.91 -0.28
N ALA A 468 19.16 -23.44 -1.29
CA ALA A 468 18.84 -22.02 -1.44
C ALA A 468 17.84 -21.55 -0.36
N VAL A 469 16.89 -22.39 0.01
CA VAL A 469 15.92 -22.12 1.10
C VAL A 469 16.65 -22.02 2.45
N ALA A 470 17.58 -22.92 2.71
CA ALA A 470 18.36 -22.94 3.95
C ALA A 470 19.31 -21.74 4.12
N ALA A 471 19.60 -21.01 3.03
CA ALA A 471 20.44 -19.83 3.04
C ALA A 471 19.67 -18.51 3.29
N ILE A 472 18.34 -18.55 3.43
CA ILE A 472 17.53 -17.36 3.64
C ILE A 472 17.55 -16.94 5.10
N HIS A 473 17.70 -15.64 5.32
CA HIS A 473 17.36 -14.97 6.57
C HIS A 473 15.94 -14.43 6.46
N TRP A 474 15.11 -14.73 7.46
CA TRP A 474 13.68 -14.48 7.42
C TRP A 474 13.28 -13.31 8.33
N THR A 475 13.60 -12.09 7.96
CA THR A 475 13.18 -10.87 8.68
C THR A 475 12.52 -9.87 7.75
N HIS A 476 11.79 -8.92 8.34
CA HIS A 476 11.34 -7.74 7.62
C HIS A 476 12.50 -6.98 6.97
N PHE A 477 13.68 -6.91 7.64
CA PHE A 477 14.85 -6.22 7.11
C PHE A 477 15.47 -6.94 5.91
N ASP A 478 15.44 -8.27 5.89
CA ASP A 478 15.88 -9.06 4.73
C ASP A 478 14.93 -8.88 3.54
N ASP A 479 13.63 -8.69 3.77
CA ASP A 479 12.65 -8.36 2.73
C ASP A 479 12.93 -6.99 2.06
N ILE A 480 13.50 -6.04 2.81
CA ILE A 480 13.88 -4.71 2.32
C ILE A 480 15.39 -4.50 2.17
N ARG A 481 16.18 -5.58 2.16
CA ARG A 481 17.67 -5.50 2.12
C ARG A 481 18.22 -4.75 0.91
N ASN A 482 17.45 -4.65 -0.18
CA ASN A 482 17.83 -3.87 -1.37
C ASN A 482 17.98 -2.38 -1.04
N TYR A 483 17.37 -1.90 0.04
CA TYR A 483 17.38 -0.50 0.48
C TYR A 483 18.24 -0.32 1.71
N VAL A 484 18.00 -1.10 2.78
CA VAL A 484 18.76 -0.97 4.04
C VAL A 484 20.19 -1.47 3.91
N GLY A 485 20.47 -2.31 2.90
CA GLY A 485 21.80 -2.88 2.68
C GLY A 485 22.10 -4.06 3.61
N ILE A 486 23.32 -4.63 3.44
CA ILE A 486 23.83 -5.76 4.23
C ILE A 486 25.00 -5.28 5.06
N GLY A 487 25.01 -5.62 6.34
CA GLY A 487 26.10 -5.35 7.27
C GLY A 487 27.34 -6.23 7.04
N ALA A 488 28.43 -5.91 7.72
CA ALA A 488 29.67 -6.69 7.66
C ALA A 488 29.51 -8.11 8.24
N ASP A 489 28.48 -8.35 9.04
CA ASP A 489 28.10 -9.63 9.61
C ASP A 489 27.32 -10.54 8.63
N GLY A 490 26.93 -10.02 7.46
CA GLY A 490 26.17 -10.74 6.43
C GLY A 490 24.66 -10.69 6.58
N TYR A 491 24.13 -9.97 7.56
CA TYR A 491 22.70 -9.76 7.77
C TYR A 491 22.24 -8.42 7.19
N ALA A 492 20.96 -8.31 6.89
CA ALA A 492 20.36 -7.02 6.52
C ALA A 492 20.49 -6.04 7.69
N ARG A 493 20.84 -4.77 7.37
CA ARG A 493 20.96 -3.73 8.40
C ARG A 493 19.60 -3.45 9.00
N ASN A 494 19.58 -3.18 10.32
CA ASN A 494 18.35 -3.06 11.11
C ASN A 494 18.28 -1.69 11.78
N TYR A 495 17.20 -0.95 11.55
CA TYR A 495 16.98 0.38 12.12
C TYR A 495 16.34 0.36 13.52
N TRP A 496 15.94 -0.79 14.06
CA TRP A 496 15.33 -0.83 15.38
C TRP A 496 16.35 -0.44 16.47
N ASP A 497 15.97 0.54 17.28
CA ASP A 497 16.84 1.18 18.27
C ASP A 497 16.05 1.46 19.55
N ASN A 498 16.66 1.26 20.72
CA ASN A 498 16.11 1.73 22.01
C ASN A 498 17.14 2.43 22.89
N VAL A 499 18.23 2.88 22.31
CA VAL A 499 19.22 3.72 23.04
C VAL A 499 18.57 5.05 23.43
N GLY A 500 18.71 5.41 24.71
CA GLY A 500 18.16 6.66 25.25
C GLY A 500 16.64 6.63 25.53
N VAL A 501 15.93 5.56 25.20
CA VAL A 501 14.51 5.44 25.56
C VAL A 501 14.35 5.30 27.07
N GLN A 502 13.54 6.19 27.65
CA GLN A 502 13.27 6.24 29.08
C GLN A 502 11.86 5.70 29.34
N TYR A 503 11.71 4.37 29.33
CA TYR A 503 10.42 3.75 29.54
C TYR A 503 9.78 4.20 30.86
N GLY A 504 8.52 4.66 30.81
CA GLY A 504 7.78 5.16 31.96
C GLY A 504 8.14 6.59 32.41
N LEU A 505 8.81 7.40 31.55
CA LEU A 505 9.20 8.78 31.91
C LEU A 505 8.01 9.65 32.29
N SER A 506 6.92 9.61 31.54
CA SER A 506 5.71 10.39 31.87
C SER A 506 5.08 9.95 33.20
N ALA A 507 5.10 8.66 33.50
CA ALA A 507 4.58 8.11 34.74
C ALA A 507 5.40 8.50 35.98
N VAL A 508 6.73 8.51 35.89
CA VAL A 508 7.57 8.99 37.02
C VAL A 508 7.47 10.51 37.17
N ALA A 509 7.38 11.25 36.05
CA ALA A 509 7.22 12.72 36.12
C ALA A 509 5.90 13.16 36.79
N SER A 510 4.83 12.38 36.56
CA SER A 510 3.52 12.60 37.18
C SER A 510 3.38 11.93 38.56
N GLY A 511 4.40 11.21 39.06
CA GLY A 511 4.37 10.52 40.35
C GLY A 511 3.51 9.26 40.40
N GLN A 512 3.12 8.72 39.26
CA GLN A 512 2.33 7.48 39.14
C GLN A 512 3.18 6.21 39.33
N ILE A 513 4.48 6.26 39.03
CA ILE A 513 5.49 5.28 39.46
C ILE A 513 6.55 6.00 40.31
N THR A 514 7.26 5.24 41.14
CA THR A 514 8.34 5.81 41.95
C THR A 514 9.61 5.99 41.15
N PRO A 515 10.55 6.87 41.54
CA PRO A 515 11.87 6.95 40.93
C PRO A 515 12.64 5.64 40.98
N GLU A 516 12.44 4.83 42.02
CA GLU A 516 13.09 3.52 42.18
C GLU A 516 12.55 2.52 41.12
N GLU A 517 11.23 2.48 40.94
CA GLU A 517 10.58 1.64 39.92
C GLU A 517 11.06 2.03 38.49
N PHE A 518 11.12 3.34 38.21
CA PHE A 518 11.61 3.87 36.95
C PHE A 518 13.08 3.48 36.68
N LEU A 519 13.95 3.66 37.69
CA LEU A 519 15.36 3.29 37.57
C LEU A 519 15.55 1.78 37.41
N GLN A 520 14.80 0.98 38.18
CA GLN A 520 14.81 -0.48 38.09
C GLN A 520 14.43 -0.95 36.69
N LEU A 521 13.28 -0.47 36.16
CA LEU A 521 12.80 -0.79 34.82
C LEU A 521 13.89 -0.50 33.78
N ASN A 522 14.40 0.73 33.77
CA ASN A 522 15.34 1.16 32.71
C ASN A 522 16.73 0.55 32.86
N ALA A 523 17.13 0.06 34.03
CA ALA A 523 18.38 -0.65 34.25
C ALA A 523 18.27 -2.13 33.87
N VAL A 524 17.08 -2.73 33.94
CA VAL A 524 16.87 -4.18 33.77
C VAL A 524 16.50 -4.54 32.34
N ILE A 525 15.65 -3.75 31.65
CA ILE A 525 14.93 -4.15 30.44
C ILE A 525 15.84 -4.42 29.22
N GLY A 526 16.99 -3.75 29.08
CA GLY A 526 17.94 -3.96 27.97
C GLY A 526 17.35 -3.76 26.57
N GLY A 527 17.53 -4.75 25.68
CA GLY A 527 17.08 -4.70 24.29
C GLY A 527 17.12 -6.08 23.61
N TRP A 528 16.95 -6.11 22.30
CA TRP A 528 17.09 -7.33 21.48
C TRP A 528 18.57 -7.64 21.21
N LYS A 529 18.90 -8.92 21.07
CA LYS A 529 20.22 -9.37 20.58
C LYS A 529 20.45 -8.90 19.15
N GLN A 530 21.72 -8.89 18.73
CA GLN A 530 22.07 -8.71 17.32
C GLN A 530 21.76 -9.99 16.54
N GLU A 531 21.51 -9.88 15.23
CA GLU A 531 21.05 -10.96 14.36
C GLU A 531 21.92 -12.23 14.44
N PRO A 532 23.28 -12.16 14.44
CA PRO A 532 24.14 -13.35 14.54
C PRO A 532 23.98 -14.13 15.85
N ASP A 533 23.52 -13.48 16.92
CA ASP A 533 23.37 -14.05 18.25
C ASP A 533 21.94 -14.52 18.55
N MET A 534 21.00 -14.33 17.61
CA MET A 534 19.63 -14.75 17.76
C MET A 534 19.49 -16.26 17.54
N VAL A 535 18.58 -16.86 18.28
CA VAL A 535 18.23 -18.29 18.18
C VAL A 535 16.77 -18.43 17.78
N GLN A 536 16.42 -19.58 17.19
CA GLN A 536 15.07 -19.86 16.72
C GLN A 536 14.06 -19.77 17.87
N GLU A 537 12.99 -19.04 17.61
CA GLU A 537 11.80 -19.00 18.46
C GLU A 537 10.78 -20.02 18.01
N GLY A 538 10.10 -20.61 18.99
CA GLY A 538 9.25 -21.74 18.67
C GLY A 538 7.83 -21.41 18.46
N SER A 539 7.31 -20.22 18.38
CA SER A 539 5.88 -20.16 18.27
C SER A 539 5.27 -18.80 18.29
N PRO A 540 4.04 -18.61 18.03
CA PRO A 540 2.89 -19.53 17.93
C PRO A 540 2.95 -20.45 16.70
N PHE A 541 4.03 -20.38 15.93
CA PHE A 541 4.16 -21.02 14.62
C PHE A 541 4.94 -22.35 14.65
N TYR A 542 5.67 -22.66 15.75
CA TYR A 542 6.39 -23.92 15.95
C TYR A 542 6.00 -24.60 17.28
N PRO A 543 5.09 -25.58 17.26
CA PRO A 543 4.68 -26.30 18.47
C PRO A 543 5.88 -26.96 19.19
N GLY A 544 6.00 -26.69 20.49
CA GLY A 544 6.96 -27.38 21.38
C GLY A 544 8.17 -26.57 21.84
N SER A 545 8.43 -25.38 21.27
CA SER A 545 9.53 -24.50 21.72
C SER A 545 9.11 -23.05 21.98
N TRP A 546 7.82 -22.83 22.19
CA TRP A 546 7.24 -21.51 22.33
C TRP A 546 7.71 -20.77 23.59
N ASP A 547 8.19 -19.56 23.39
CA ASP A 547 8.49 -18.58 24.42
C ASP A 547 7.65 -17.32 24.18
N PRO A 548 6.59 -17.07 24.98
CA PRO A 548 5.68 -15.96 24.74
C PRO A 548 6.32 -14.57 24.88
N TRP A 549 7.50 -14.47 25.44
CA TRP A 549 8.25 -13.22 25.58
C TRP A 549 9.45 -13.13 24.67
N SER A 550 9.78 -14.16 23.89
CA SER A 550 11.03 -14.24 23.09
C SER A 550 12.29 -13.96 23.93
N ALA A 551 12.28 -14.36 25.20
CA ALA A 551 13.32 -14.02 26.19
C ALA A 551 14.71 -14.51 25.80
N ARG A 552 14.81 -15.61 24.99
CA ARG A 552 16.08 -16.14 24.47
C ARG A 552 16.81 -15.14 23.56
N ASN A 553 16.07 -14.23 22.94
CA ASN A 553 16.60 -13.24 21.99
C ASN A 553 16.68 -11.84 22.59
N GLN A 554 16.36 -11.69 23.88
CA GLN A 554 16.49 -10.43 24.62
C GLN A 554 17.84 -10.37 25.38
N ILE A 555 18.29 -9.15 25.64
CA ILE A 555 19.37 -8.85 26.57
C ILE A 555 18.74 -8.11 27.75
N PHE A 556 18.93 -8.64 28.95
CA PHE A 556 18.42 -8.05 30.19
C PHE A 556 19.41 -8.22 31.33
N SER A 557 19.26 -7.47 32.41
CA SER A 557 20.13 -7.58 33.60
C SER A 557 19.41 -8.24 34.75
N VAL A 558 20.04 -9.20 35.38
CA VAL A 558 19.59 -9.83 36.63
C VAL A 558 20.23 -9.20 37.87
N ASP A 559 21.25 -8.36 37.68
CA ASP A 559 21.92 -7.56 38.74
C ASP A 559 22.19 -6.14 38.24
N PRO A 560 21.13 -5.31 38.12
CA PRO A 560 21.22 -4.00 37.52
C PRO A 560 22.10 -3.00 38.31
N LEU A 561 22.32 -3.25 39.61
CA LEU A 561 23.20 -2.42 40.43
C LEU A 561 24.68 -2.59 40.07
N SER A 562 25.05 -3.78 39.62
CA SER A 562 26.42 -4.07 39.17
C SER A 562 26.61 -3.76 37.69
N ALA A 563 25.63 -4.12 36.86
CA ALA A 563 25.68 -3.92 35.41
C ALA A 563 24.27 -3.73 34.83
N PRO A 564 23.85 -2.49 34.54
CA PRO A 564 22.65 -2.24 33.77
C PRO A 564 22.68 -2.96 32.41
N ALA A 565 21.55 -3.44 31.94
CA ALA A 565 21.45 -4.10 30.64
C ALA A 565 21.75 -3.11 29.50
N PRO A 566 22.58 -3.49 28.51
CA PRO A 566 22.82 -2.65 27.36
C PRO A 566 21.56 -2.54 26.50
N ARG A 567 21.35 -1.37 25.92
CA ARG A 567 20.33 -1.12 24.89
C ARG A 567 20.83 -1.57 23.53
N ARG A 568 19.90 -1.87 22.63
CA ARG A 568 20.26 -2.12 21.24
C ARG A 568 20.35 -0.79 20.49
N GLU A 569 21.47 -0.59 19.80
CA GLU A 569 21.70 0.50 18.87
C GLU A 569 21.27 0.08 17.47
N GLY A 570 20.45 0.91 16.81
CA GLY A 570 20.04 0.71 15.43
C GLY A 570 21.10 1.21 14.45
N ASP A 571 21.12 0.65 13.25
CA ASP A 571 22.05 1.02 12.19
C ASP A 571 21.62 2.36 11.55
N LEU A 572 22.50 3.37 11.57
CA LEU A 572 22.20 4.71 11.05
C LEU A 572 22.03 4.73 9.53
N ASP A 573 22.77 3.89 8.79
CA ASP A 573 22.62 3.80 7.34
C ASP A 573 21.25 3.19 6.99
N ALA A 574 20.77 2.21 7.77
CA ALA A 574 19.43 1.66 7.61
C ALA A 574 18.34 2.69 7.93
N MET A 575 18.51 3.50 8.99
CA MET A 575 17.58 4.59 9.30
C MET A 575 17.50 5.60 8.16
N GLN A 576 18.65 6.05 7.65
CA GLN A 576 18.70 6.98 6.52
C GLN A 576 18.06 6.38 5.27
N ALA A 577 18.38 5.12 4.95
CA ALA A 577 17.84 4.42 3.80
C ALA A 577 16.30 4.27 3.86
N ALA A 578 15.72 4.04 5.06
CA ALA A 578 14.29 3.97 5.23
C ALA A 578 13.57 5.28 4.85
N TYR A 579 14.20 6.43 5.15
CA TYR A 579 13.68 7.73 4.74
C TYR A 579 13.89 7.98 3.23
N GLU A 580 15.06 7.69 2.70
CA GLU A 580 15.43 7.95 1.30
C GLU A 580 14.65 7.07 0.32
N SER A 581 14.36 5.82 0.69
CA SER A 581 13.57 4.90 -0.13
C SER A 581 12.06 5.13 -0.05
N GLY A 582 11.61 6.07 0.80
CA GLY A 582 10.19 6.37 0.98
C GLY A 582 9.43 5.34 1.82
N LEU A 583 10.11 4.47 2.57
CA LEU A 583 9.47 3.52 3.50
C LEU A 583 8.87 4.21 4.72
N VAL A 584 9.32 5.44 5.04
CA VAL A 584 8.75 6.27 6.12
C VAL A 584 7.73 7.24 5.52
N PHE A 585 6.51 7.24 6.05
CA PHE A 585 5.51 8.25 5.70
C PHE A 585 5.87 9.57 6.38
N ARG A 586 6.16 10.59 5.57
CA ARG A 586 6.56 11.92 6.05
C ARG A 586 5.44 12.93 6.03
N GLY A 587 4.26 12.56 5.48
CA GLY A 587 3.11 13.45 5.33
C GLY A 587 2.99 14.12 3.95
N ASP A 588 3.84 13.79 2.98
CA ASP A 588 3.77 14.31 1.61
C ASP A 588 2.64 13.63 0.81
N ILE A 589 1.41 13.92 1.20
CA ILE A 589 0.21 13.42 0.51
C ILE A 589 -0.72 14.60 0.21
N ASP A 590 -1.14 14.74 -1.04
CA ASP A 590 -1.92 15.88 -1.54
C ASP A 590 -3.30 15.49 -2.10
N ILE A 591 -3.68 14.22 -1.99
CA ILE A 591 -5.00 13.69 -2.36
C ILE A 591 -5.96 13.73 -1.17
N PRO A 592 -7.30 13.71 -1.39
CA PRO A 592 -8.27 13.56 -0.31
C PRO A 592 -8.17 12.17 0.35
N VAL A 593 -8.28 12.13 1.67
CA VAL A 593 -8.17 10.92 2.49
C VAL A 593 -9.33 10.87 3.48
N ILE A 594 -10.04 9.75 3.55
CA ILE A 594 -10.99 9.42 4.62
C ILE A 594 -10.44 8.20 5.38
N ASP A 595 -9.76 8.44 6.49
CA ASP A 595 -9.19 7.40 7.37
C ASP A 595 -10.25 6.96 8.38
N TRP A 596 -10.86 5.79 8.14
CA TRP A 596 -11.90 5.30 9.03
C TRP A 596 -11.56 3.95 9.66
N ARG A 597 -12.08 3.73 10.86
CA ARG A 597 -11.93 2.48 11.60
C ARG A 597 -12.99 2.30 12.66
N HIS A 598 -13.13 1.07 13.12
CA HIS A 598 -13.79 0.81 14.40
C HIS A 598 -12.87 1.19 15.56
N TYR A 599 -13.46 1.64 16.67
CA TYR A 599 -12.75 1.86 17.91
C TYR A 599 -12.61 0.53 18.65
N LEU A 600 -11.39 -0.02 18.72
CA LEU A 600 -11.10 -1.39 19.15
C LEU A 600 -10.18 -1.47 20.39
N GLU A 601 -9.98 -0.37 21.12
CA GLU A 601 -9.12 -0.36 22.31
C GLU A 601 -9.63 -1.31 23.40
N ALA A 602 -10.95 -1.41 23.59
CA ALA A 602 -11.53 -2.30 24.59
C ALA A 602 -11.30 -3.79 24.29
N GLU A 603 -11.14 -4.14 23.03
CA GLU A 603 -10.80 -5.47 22.53
C GLU A 603 -9.30 -5.77 22.59
N LEU A 604 -8.46 -4.76 22.92
CA LEU A 604 -7.00 -4.81 22.91
C LEU A 604 -6.45 -5.22 21.53
N ASP A 605 -7.12 -4.77 20.46
CA ASP A 605 -6.73 -5.04 19.09
C ASP A 605 -5.53 -4.18 18.68
N MET A 606 -4.66 -4.74 17.82
CA MET A 606 -3.47 -4.05 17.33
C MET A 606 -3.75 -2.77 16.52
N HIS A 607 -4.99 -2.59 16.04
CA HIS A 607 -5.36 -1.45 15.22
C HIS A 607 -5.78 -0.25 16.09
N ASN A 608 -4.87 0.21 16.96
CA ASN A 608 -5.13 1.34 17.86
C ASN A 608 -5.33 2.66 17.09
N THR A 609 -6.16 3.52 17.66
CA THR A 609 -6.62 4.76 17.02
C THR A 609 -5.56 5.85 16.95
N HIS A 610 -4.52 5.77 17.80
CA HIS A 610 -3.35 6.66 17.76
C HIS A 610 -2.77 6.80 16.34
N GLN A 611 -2.77 5.75 15.55
CA GLN A 611 -2.12 5.69 14.25
C GLN A 611 -2.74 6.66 13.22
N SER A 612 -4.06 6.83 13.19
CA SER A 612 -4.72 7.83 12.32
C SER A 612 -4.26 9.25 12.65
N PHE A 613 -4.13 9.56 13.95
CA PHE A 613 -3.68 10.88 14.39
C PHE A 613 -2.18 11.10 14.20
N ALA A 614 -1.37 10.04 14.32
CA ALA A 614 0.05 10.09 13.97
C ALA A 614 0.25 10.41 12.48
N SER A 615 -0.56 9.80 11.60
CA SER A 615 -0.59 10.13 10.17
C SER A 615 -0.99 11.59 9.93
N ARG A 616 -2.05 12.07 10.61
CA ARG A 616 -2.51 13.46 10.55
C ARG A 616 -1.42 14.44 11.00
N GLN A 617 -0.74 14.14 12.11
CA GLN A 617 0.32 15.01 12.61
C GLN A 617 1.48 15.14 11.62
N ARG A 618 1.86 14.04 10.94
CA ARG A 618 2.89 14.08 9.89
C ARG A 618 2.47 14.90 8.68
N ILE A 619 1.20 14.81 8.27
CA ILE A 619 0.66 15.64 7.21
C ILE A 619 0.76 17.11 7.60
N ARG A 620 0.36 17.49 8.81
CA ARG A 620 0.49 18.85 9.34
C ARG A 620 1.93 19.34 9.40
N ASP A 621 2.85 18.49 9.86
CA ASP A 621 4.28 18.84 9.94
C ASP A 621 4.88 19.09 8.56
N PHE A 622 4.44 18.35 7.55
CA PHE A 622 4.97 18.46 6.19
C PHE A 622 4.30 19.58 5.38
N ARG A 623 2.98 19.68 5.45
CA ARG A 623 2.18 20.61 4.60
C ARG A 623 1.85 21.93 5.28
N GLY A 624 1.84 21.97 6.60
CA GLY A 624 1.36 23.09 7.42
C GLY A 624 -0.12 22.98 7.81
N ASP A 625 -0.89 22.11 7.18
CA ASP A 625 -2.28 21.77 7.47
C ASP A 625 -2.54 20.28 7.22
N SER A 626 -3.73 19.80 7.57
CA SER A 626 -4.21 18.45 7.25
C SER A 626 -5.61 18.47 6.66
N ASP A 627 -5.96 19.53 5.97
CA ASP A 627 -7.30 19.76 5.43
C ASP A 627 -7.71 18.74 4.36
N ASN A 628 -6.77 17.97 3.85
CA ASN A 628 -7.01 16.87 2.91
C ASN A 628 -7.34 15.53 3.60
N GLN A 629 -7.25 15.42 4.95
CA GLN A 629 -7.51 14.19 5.67
C GLN A 629 -8.69 14.34 6.64
N LEU A 630 -9.59 13.36 6.61
CA LEU A 630 -10.68 13.18 7.56
C LEU A 630 -10.43 11.93 8.39
N ILE A 631 -10.85 11.94 9.66
CA ILE A 631 -10.81 10.79 10.55
C ILE A 631 -12.23 10.45 10.99
N TRP A 632 -12.64 9.19 10.75
CA TRP A 632 -13.94 8.66 11.11
C TRP A 632 -13.78 7.45 12.03
N PHE A 633 -14.43 7.47 13.19
CA PHE A 633 -14.46 6.31 14.09
C PHE A 633 -15.89 5.80 14.24
N THR A 634 -16.06 4.48 14.17
CA THR A 634 -17.32 3.79 14.46
C THR A 634 -17.15 2.96 15.73
N ASP A 635 -18.09 3.09 16.64
CA ASP A 635 -18.09 2.29 17.87
C ASP A 635 -18.26 0.80 17.55
N ALA A 636 -17.43 -0.03 18.18
CA ALA A 636 -17.47 -1.49 18.05
C ALA A 636 -17.97 -2.19 19.32
N LEU A 637 -18.55 -1.48 20.25
CA LEU A 637 -19.01 -2.02 21.53
C LEU A 637 -19.92 -3.25 21.34
N GLY A 638 -19.57 -4.34 22.03
CA GLY A 638 -20.32 -5.59 21.96
C GLY A 638 -20.07 -6.39 20.67
N GLY A 639 -19.00 -6.09 19.91
CA GLY A 639 -18.62 -6.77 18.67
C GLY A 639 -19.39 -6.28 17.45
N ALA A 640 -20.04 -5.10 17.54
CA ALA A 640 -20.65 -4.46 16.37
C ALA A 640 -19.58 -4.04 15.36
N GLN A 641 -19.85 -4.23 14.09
CA GLN A 641 -18.91 -3.88 13.00
C GLN A 641 -19.70 -3.29 11.83
N PHE A 642 -20.29 -2.09 12.04
CA PHE A 642 -20.98 -1.38 10.97
C PHE A 642 -19.94 -0.87 9.96
N ASP A 643 -20.15 -1.22 8.68
CA ASP A 643 -19.24 -0.85 7.59
C ASP A 643 -19.56 0.54 7.04
N GLN A 644 -18.69 1.52 7.33
CA GLN A 644 -18.81 2.89 6.82
C GLN A 644 -18.22 3.06 5.40
N THR A 645 -17.66 2.02 4.80
CA THR A 645 -17.04 2.13 3.46
C THR A 645 -18.01 2.61 2.37
N PRO A 646 -19.27 2.14 2.33
CA PRO A 646 -20.23 2.64 1.33
C PRO A 646 -20.46 4.15 1.42
N GLU A 647 -20.63 4.70 2.63
CA GLU A 647 -20.79 6.14 2.85
C GLU A 647 -19.48 6.90 2.53
N ALA A 648 -18.35 6.37 2.94
CA ALA A 648 -17.04 6.97 2.64
C ALA A 648 -16.78 7.06 1.13
N LEU A 649 -17.19 6.04 0.36
CA LEU A 649 -17.10 6.06 -1.11
C LEU A 649 -18.02 7.12 -1.73
N GLU A 650 -19.23 7.31 -1.21
CA GLU A 650 -20.16 8.34 -1.70
C GLU A 650 -19.64 9.75 -1.42
N VAL A 651 -19.15 10.01 -0.21
CA VAL A 651 -18.54 11.29 0.15
C VAL A 651 -17.27 11.54 -0.66
N MET A 652 -16.46 10.51 -0.86
CA MET A 652 -15.23 10.61 -1.66
C MET A 652 -15.54 10.87 -3.14
N ASP A 653 -16.58 10.26 -3.70
CA ASP A 653 -16.97 10.50 -5.09
C ASP A 653 -17.40 11.96 -5.28
N GLU A 654 -18.24 12.48 -4.40
CA GLU A 654 -18.64 13.90 -4.45
C GLU A 654 -17.43 14.83 -4.33
N TRP A 655 -16.49 14.51 -3.43
CA TRP A 655 -15.27 15.29 -3.24
C TRP A 655 -14.40 15.28 -4.51
N MET A 656 -14.17 14.12 -5.10
CA MET A 656 -13.39 13.98 -6.33
C MET A 656 -14.05 14.69 -7.51
N MET A 657 -15.36 14.55 -7.68
CA MET A 657 -16.09 15.23 -8.76
C MET A 657 -16.05 16.77 -8.60
N ASN A 658 -16.09 17.28 -7.36
CA ASN A 658 -15.91 18.70 -7.07
C ASN A 658 -14.50 19.18 -7.43
N ILE A 659 -13.45 18.39 -7.08
CA ILE A 659 -12.04 18.71 -7.43
C ILE A 659 -11.86 18.76 -8.94
N LEU A 660 -12.43 17.81 -9.67
CA LEU A 660 -12.35 17.78 -11.14
C LEU A 660 -13.08 18.95 -11.79
N ALA A 661 -14.22 19.35 -11.21
CA ALA A 661 -15.00 20.50 -11.72
C ALA A 661 -14.34 21.85 -11.41
N ASN A 662 -13.61 21.98 -10.30
CA ASN A 662 -13.03 23.24 -9.80
C ASN A 662 -11.59 23.03 -9.31
N PRO A 663 -10.66 22.62 -10.17
CA PRO A 663 -9.30 22.23 -9.76
C PRO A 663 -8.50 23.39 -9.12
N GLU A 664 -8.88 24.63 -9.40
CA GLU A 664 -8.24 25.83 -8.85
C GLU A 664 -8.49 26.02 -7.35
N LEU A 665 -9.55 25.42 -6.79
CA LEU A 665 -9.85 25.49 -5.36
C LEU A 665 -9.02 24.48 -4.52
N GLY A 666 -8.35 23.54 -5.19
CA GLY A 666 -7.57 22.49 -4.55
C GLY A 666 -8.43 21.50 -3.75
N VAL A 667 -7.79 20.62 -2.99
CA VAL A 667 -8.48 19.55 -2.23
C VAL A 667 -9.36 20.12 -1.14
N ALA A 668 -8.84 21.01 -0.30
CA ALA A 668 -9.57 21.59 0.83
C ALA A 668 -10.78 22.44 0.40
N GLY A 669 -10.64 23.23 -0.66
CA GLY A 669 -11.71 24.11 -1.13
C GLY A 669 -12.87 23.40 -1.85
N ASN A 670 -12.71 22.11 -2.14
CA ASN A 670 -13.70 21.28 -2.84
C ASN A 670 -14.41 20.28 -1.93
N LYS A 671 -14.20 20.34 -0.59
CA LYS A 671 -14.86 19.46 0.36
C LYS A 671 -16.40 19.56 0.25
N PRO A 672 -17.10 18.43 0.07
CA PRO A 672 -18.56 18.41 0.25
C PRO A 672 -18.94 18.60 1.74
N ALA A 673 -20.18 18.89 1.99
CA ALA A 673 -20.67 19.20 3.35
C ALA A 673 -20.43 18.05 4.36
N LEU A 674 -20.46 16.80 3.89
CA LEU A 674 -20.22 15.61 4.72
C LEU A 674 -18.74 15.24 4.85
N ALA A 675 -17.84 15.92 4.13
CA ALA A 675 -16.40 15.69 4.23
C ALA A 675 -15.80 16.44 5.42
N VAL A 676 -16.14 16.00 6.61
CA VAL A 676 -15.68 16.50 7.93
C VAL A 676 -15.27 15.33 8.82
N ASP A 677 -14.54 15.61 9.90
CA ASP A 677 -14.26 14.63 10.95
C ASP A 677 -15.56 14.17 11.61
N ARG A 678 -15.69 12.86 11.90
CA ARG A 678 -16.94 12.27 12.41
C ARG A 678 -16.68 11.11 13.34
N CYS A 679 -17.64 10.84 14.21
CA CYS A 679 -17.74 9.58 14.92
C CYS A 679 -19.17 9.06 14.95
N PHE A 680 -19.30 7.71 15.01
CA PHE A 680 -20.55 7.00 14.81
C PHE A 680 -20.79 5.98 15.93
N ASP A 681 -22.05 5.70 16.21
CA ASP A 681 -22.45 4.63 17.11
C ASP A 681 -22.28 3.23 16.45
N THR A 682 -22.62 2.18 17.20
CA THR A 682 -22.54 0.78 16.75
C THR A 682 -23.47 0.43 15.57
N PHE A 683 -24.40 1.32 15.22
CA PHE A 683 -25.33 1.17 14.09
C PHE A 683 -24.94 2.06 12.90
N GLY A 684 -23.82 2.78 13.00
CA GLY A 684 -23.39 3.72 11.98
C GLY A 684 -24.12 5.05 12.00
N THR A 685 -24.84 5.37 13.10
CA THR A 685 -25.47 6.68 13.26
C THR A 685 -24.44 7.71 13.73
N GLU A 686 -24.37 8.86 13.05
CA GLU A 686 -23.48 9.96 13.44
C GLU A 686 -23.79 10.44 14.85
N MET A 687 -22.76 10.48 15.71
CA MET A 687 -22.81 10.96 17.08
C MET A 687 -22.29 12.41 17.17
N ALA A 688 -21.24 12.73 16.43
CA ALA A 688 -20.68 14.07 16.33
C ALA A 688 -19.93 14.23 15.01
N ALA A 689 -19.89 15.47 14.51
CA ALA A 689 -19.20 15.85 13.28
C ALA A 689 -18.68 17.30 13.37
N GLY A 690 -17.55 17.58 12.71
CA GLY A 690 -16.96 18.91 12.62
C GLY A 690 -15.46 18.94 12.94
N ASP A 691 -14.84 20.10 12.77
CA ASP A 691 -13.38 20.26 12.89
C ASP A 691 -12.84 20.07 14.30
N ASP A 692 -13.67 20.32 15.35
CA ASP A 692 -13.26 20.33 16.75
C ASP A 692 -13.59 19.01 17.48
N VAL A 693 -14.14 17.99 16.79
CA VAL A 693 -14.63 16.78 17.46
C VAL A 693 -13.50 15.90 18.00
N TRP A 694 -12.28 16.04 17.47
CA TRP A 694 -11.07 15.31 17.89
C TRP A 694 -10.10 16.15 18.72
N ASP A 695 -10.52 17.25 19.33
CA ASP A 695 -9.67 18.03 20.24
C ASP A 695 -9.39 17.28 21.54
N GLY A 696 -8.30 17.63 22.20
CA GLY A 696 -7.94 17.08 23.51
C GLY A 696 -7.33 15.68 23.47
N ILE A 697 -6.69 15.32 22.38
CA ILE A 697 -5.98 14.04 22.25
C ILE A 697 -4.80 13.99 23.23
N LEU A 698 -4.65 12.85 23.93
CA LEU A 698 -3.62 12.63 24.97
C LEU A 698 -3.63 13.67 26.10
N ASP A 699 -4.81 14.10 26.54
CA ASP A 699 -5.03 15.04 27.65
C ASP A 699 -4.36 16.42 27.48
N THR A 700 -4.18 16.86 26.24
CA THR A 700 -3.53 18.15 25.95
C THR A 700 -4.44 19.35 26.14
N ASP A 701 -5.77 19.20 25.93
CA ASP A 701 -6.81 20.25 26.02
C ASP A 701 -8.15 19.63 26.47
N PRO A 702 -9.21 20.44 26.71
CA PRO A 702 -10.53 19.89 26.90
C PRO A 702 -10.95 19.00 25.72
N PRO A 703 -11.48 17.80 25.98
CA PRO A 703 -11.79 16.86 24.90
C PRO A 703 -12.95 17.37 24.02
N GLY A 704 -12.77 17.26 22.70
CA GLY A 704 -13.85 17.35 21.74
C GLY A 704 -14.86 16.21 21.89
N ALA A 705 -16.00 16.31 21.21
CA ALA A 705 -17.10 15.37 21.42
C ALA A 705 -16.71 13.92 21.10
N CYS A 706 -15.97 13.66 20.01
CA CYS A 706 -15.52 12.32 19.67
C CYS A 706 -14.39 11.83 20.59
N THR A 707 -13.41 12.70 20.94
CA THR A 707 -12.32 12.32 21.86
C THR A 707 -12.86 11.96 23.26
N ALA A 708 -13.92 12.64 23.72
CA ALA A 708 -14.55 12.32 25.00
C ALA A 708 -15.22 10.93 25.00
N MET A 709 -15.73 10.47 23.87
CA MET A 709 -16.35 9.15 23.71
C MET A 709 -15.32 8.05 23.39
N PHE A 710 -14.27 8.39 22.67
CA PHE A 710 -13.25 7.50 22.15
C PHE A 710 -11.84 8.01 22.55
N PRO A 711 -11.43 7.82 23.82
CA PRO A 711 -10.11 8.25 24.29
C PRO A 711 -8.97 7.64 23.48
N ILE A 712 -7.94 8.45 23.18
CA ILE A 712 -6.78 8.03 22.39
C ILE A 712 -5.61 7.72 23.30
N TYR A 713 -5.00 6.55 23.15
CA TYR A 713 -3.85 6.10 23.91
C TYR A 713 -2.58 6.24 23.07
N GLY A 714 -1.45 6.58 23.70
CA GLY A 714 -0.15 6.65 23.04
C GLY A 714 0.54 5.29 22.97
N THR A 715 1.77 5.27 22.45
CA THR A 715 2.65 4.08 22.46
C THR A 715 3.66 4.18 23.60
N SER A 716 4.43 3.09 23.84
CA SER A 716 5.56 3.07 24.79
C SER A 716 6.52 4.25 24.58
N ARG A 717 6.74 4.64 23.31
CA ARG A 717 7.65 5.73 22.96
C ARG A 717 7.08 7.10 23.30
N ILE A 718 5.76 7.29 23.23
CA ILE A 718 5.08 8.52 23.65
C ILE A 718 5.21 8.69 25.16
N VAL A 719 4.89 7.66 25.95
CA VAL A 719 5.01 7.73 27.42
C VAL A 719 6.47 7.72 27.90
N ALA A 720 7.40 7.38 27.05
CA ALA A 720 8.84 7.56 27.26
C ALA A 720 9.34 8.99 26.89
N GLY A 721 8.44 9.92 26.59
CA GLY A 721 8.77 11.31 26.26
C GLY A 721 9.02 11.57 24.76
N GLY A 722 8.67 10.64 23.88
CA GLY A 722 8.69 10.82 22.43
C GLY A 722 7.59 11.77 21.94
N THR A 723 7.68 12.16 20.68
CA THR A 723 6.69 13.00 20.02
C THR A 723 5.50 12.19 19.54
N PHE A 724 4.33 12.85 19.48
CA PHE A 724 3.11 12.28 18.94
C PHE A 724 3.17 12.27 17.40
N LYS A 725 3.92 11.30 16.81
CA LYS A 725 3.94 11.10 15.35
C LYS A 725 4.70 9.83 14.92
#